data_bb72509a318e51c3626963baa507f3c1
#
_entry.id   bb72509a318e51c3626963baa507f3c1
#
_cell.length_a   1.000
_cell.length_b   1.000
_cell.length_c   1.000
_cell.angle_alpha   90.00
_cell.angle_beta   90.00
_cell.angle_gamma   90.00
#
_symmetry.space_group_name_H-M   'P 1'
#
loop_
_entity.id
_entity.type
_entity.pdbx_description
1 polymer ?
#
loop_
_entity_poly.entity_id
_entity_poly.type
_entity_poly.pdbx_seq_one_letter_code
_entity_poly.pdbx_strand_id
1 'polypeptide(L)'
;MTSISRNQPPRVVVLSVVVAAFVTLASQVLVTRLLSALIFYHFSFLAISLALLGTGAGGLYTALIAPTHDDAGTILQLRTWMMRFGIALIALPLVAVRLNLEYSELTVRFIVSLLVLCGFIAIPSFAGGVVIAIALRTYTESVGRLYFFDLVAAALGAVAVVPAIWLLEPPVLLLLLGAIVSVVAVFLSSNSRARQQSIFLVLLTAVLMMASFPTRLVEAPLTGLSDADSLRVDDWTPLSRTIGLVPRNGKGLGVVLYDRVTAPIIGYSRANPSPGWAELQLGPQTIPTAIVPSGPGLIIGGGGGRDIHNLRAAGVTDLDVIELNEGVRKVVDEKLAAFSGSPYSLPGVHTVIGDGRSVLSRRPAKYSQIQISFTDSLSAGGASAYALSENNLYTVEAFKEYLSKLQPGGVLAVTRLRRLVGDESLRTTIIALKAVEELGAQDPTSQVVVVMGTDLFDSEFGTVMVKATPFTDQELATITTLANERGNGVAYAKGSPSQHEWAQLSAAESPAVFCHAYRLNVCPTTDDKPFFFNMKRFGDIGQRMIGYSYSVDPVLILFLTFGILLALSILGYFIPIRRIPKKKKPPRLVLLYFVAIGLGYLIVESVMIQRLVLLLGYPTYSLSVVLSALLAWTGVGAWWSTRFVNERRALGISLGTATALIASSAWWLPELVSHQITASFVVRVLIAVAVVMPFGLTMGTAMPTGLRRMERIVVESTPFAWAVNGFASVVAAAAATVLALEVGFFVATLAGAGAYFVALVTSQMASWDK
;
A
#
# COMPACT_ATOMS: atom_id res chain seq x y z
N MET A 1 15.91 34.99 34.02
CA MET A 1 16.96 34.15 33.38
C MET A 1 16.72 34.26 31.88
N THR A 2 17.56 35.02 31.21
CA THR A 2 17.56 35.27 29.77
C THR A 2 17.90 33.94 29.07
N SER A 3 16.94 33.38 28.31
CA SER A 3 17.21 32.27 27.41
C SER A 3 18.23 32.73 26.39
N ILE A 4 19.46 32.21 26.44
CA ILE A 4 20.46 32.42 25.39
C ILE A 4 19.90 31.69 24.16
N SER A 5 19.23 32.43 23.26
CA SER A 5 18.80 31.92 21.98
C SER A 5 20.03 31.57 21.14
N ARG A 6 20.22 30.29 20.80
CA ARG A 6 21.39 29.82 20.06
C ARG A 6 21.12 29.96 18.57
N ASN A 7 21.85 30.83 17.91
CA ASN A 7 21.58 31.25 16.53
C ASN A 7 21.89 30.18 15.47
N GLN A 8 22.81 29.25 15.70
CA GLN A 8 23.14 28.21 14.72
C GLN A 8 23.46 26.85 15.37
N PRO A 9 22.85 25.75 14.90
CA PRO A 9 23.17 24.42 15.39
C PRO A 9 24.57 23.98 14.92
N PRO A 10 25.37 23.30 15.76
CA PRO A 10 26.61 22.65 15.37
C PRO A 10 26.37 21.65 14.23
N ARG A 11 27.36 21.46 13.35
CA ARG A 11 27.25 20.52 12.21
C ARG A 11 26.88 19.10 12.64
N VAL A 12 27.36 18.61 13.79
CA VAL A 12 27.03 17.30 14.34
C VAL A 12 25.57 17.17 14.75
N VAL A 13 24.92 18.26 15.18
CA VAL A 13 23.48 18.29 15.48
C VAL A 13 22.67 18.19 14.19
N VAL A 14 23.05 18.96 13.16
CA VAL A 14 22.41 18.88 11.84
C VAL A 14 22.55 17.47 11.26
N LEU A 15 23.75 16.87 11.34
CA LEU A 15 23.99 15.49 10.90
C LEU A 15 23.10 14.50 11.66
N SER A 16 22.92 14.68 12.97
CA SER A 16 22.05 13.81 13.77
C SER A 16 20.59 13.89 13.31
N VAL A 17 20.09 15.09 13.01
CA VAL A 17 18.72 15.28 12.45
C VAL A 17 18.59 14.63 11.08
N VAL A 18 19.53 14.89 10.17
CA VAL A 18 19.54 14.32 8.82
C VAL A 18 19.52 12.79 8.86
N VAL A 19 20.42 12.18 9.65
CA VAL A 19 20.50 10.72 9.72
C VAL A 19 19.28 10.14 10.46
N ALA A 20 18.80 10.79 11.53
CA ALA A 20 17.61 10.33 12.23
C ALA A 20 16.37 10.35 11.30
N ALA A 21 16.16 11.42 10.55
CA ALA A 21 15.05 11.56 9.62
C ALA A 21 15.13 10.55 8.47
N PHE A 22 16.30 10.45 7.81
CA PHE A 22 16.56 9.49 6.75
C PHE A 22 16.25 8.06 7.21
N VAL A 23 16.83 7.65 8.35
CA VAL A 23 16.71 6.28 8.88
C VAL A 23 15.30 6.00 9.39
N THR A 24 14.63 6.97 10.03
CA THR A 24 13.24 6.81 10.49
C THR A 24 12.33 6.48 9.31
N LEU A 25 12.39 7.24 8.22
CA LEU A 25 11.51 7.00 7.07
C LEU A 25 11.95 5.77 6.26
N ALA A 26 13.24 5.56 6.06
CA ALA A 26 13.74 4.36 5.43
C ALA A 26 13.30 3.08 6.19
N SER A 27 13.43 3.09 7.53
CA SER A 27 12.98 1.97 8.35
C SER A 27 11.47 1.76 8.29
N GLN A 28 10.67 2.83 8.21
CA GLN A 28 9.23 2.76 8.05
C GLN A 28 8.85 2.02 6.75
N VAL A 29 9.47 2.39 5.62
CA VAL A 29 9.23 1.72 4.32
C VAL A 29 9.69 0.25 4.37
N LEU A 30 10.84 -0.05 4.97
CA LEU A 30 11.31 -1.44 5.14
C LEU A 30 10.39 -2.28 6.01
N VAL A 31 9.85 -1.67 7.08
CA VAL A 31 8.90 -2.36 7.97
C VAL A 31 7.57 -2.64 7.26
N THR A 32 7.08 -1.73 6.40
CA THR A 32 5.88 -2.03 5.60
C THR A 32 6.12 -3.26 4.72
N ARG A 33 7.30 -3.38 4.09
CA ARG A 33 7.69 -4.56 3.30
C ARG A 33 7.82 -5.82 4.14
N LEU A 34 8.43 -5.71 5.32
CA LEU A 34 8.57 -6.84 6.25
C LEU A 34 7.22 -7.34 6.75
N LEU A 35 6.30 -6.44 7.12
CA LEU A 35 4.94 -6.79 7.56
C LEU A 35 4.13 -7.45 6.42
N SER A 36 4.26 -6.95 5.20
CA SER A 36 3.64 -7.54 4.02
C SER A 36 4.05 -9.01 3.84
N ALA A 37 5.34 -9.33 4.03
CA ALA A 37 5.85 -10.68 3.93
C ALA A 37 5.53 -11.57 5.15
N LEU A 38 5.42 -11.01 6.37
CA LEU A 38 5.19 -11.76 7.60
C LEU A 38 3.72 -12.03 7.89
N ILE A 39 2.85 -11.05 7.66
CA ILE A 39 1.43 -11.13 8.01
C ILE A 39 0.57 -11.02 6.75
N PHE A 40 0.43 -9.84 6.20
CA PHE A 40 -0.22 -9.50 4.93
C PHE A 40 0.04 -8.01 4.63
N TYR A 41 0.00 -7.60 3.36
CA TYR A 41 0.34 -6.24 2.95
C TYR A 41 -0.62 -5.15 3.48
N HIS A 42 -1.88 -5.46 3.79
CA HIS A 42 -2.82 -4.49 4.36
C HIS A 42 -2.45 -4.03 5.79
N PHE A 43 -1.54 -4.72 6.49
CA PHE A 43 -0.96 -4.21 7.73
C PHE A 43 0.10 -3.11 7.51
N SER A 44 0.38 -2.75 6.25
CA SER A 44 1.33 -1.67 5.92
C SER A 44 0.92 -0.32 6.54
N PHE A 45 -0.40 -0.01 6.58
CA PHE A 45 -0.89 1.20 7.26
C PHE A 45 -0.57 1.21 8.76
N LEU A 46 -0.53 0.03 9.39
CA LEU A 46 -0.18 -0.11 10.80
C LEU A 46 1.28 0.30 11.04
N ALA A 47 2.21 -0.07 10.14
CA ALA A 47 3.60 0.35 10.23
C ALA A 47 3.74 1.89 10.18
N ILE A 48 3.02 2.53 9.25
CA ILE A 48 3.01 3.99 9.12
C ILE A 48 2.46 4.65 10.38
N SER A 49 1.30 4.18 10.85
CA SER A 49 0.65 4.73 12.05
C SER A 49 1.51 4.55 13.31
N LEU A 50 2.16 3.40 13.48
CA LEU A 50 3.05 3.13 14.62
C LEU A 50 4.34 3.96 14.57
N ALA A 51 4.89 4.18 13.38
CA ALA A 51 6.04 5.05 13.22
C ALA A 51 5.69 6.50 13.59
N LEU A 52 4.55 7.02 13.14
CA LEU A 52 4.04 8.34 13.51
C LEU A 52 3.70 8.45 15.00
N LEU A 53 3.09 7.40 15.58
CA LEU A 53 2.85 7.32 17.03
C LEU A 53 4.16 7.35 17.82
N GLY A 54 5.16 6.60 17.36
CA GLY A 54 6.50 6.59 17.95
C GLY A 54 7.14 7.97 17.91
N THR A 55 7.20 8.62 16.74
CA THR A 55 7.78 9.97 16.60
C THR A 55 7.02 11.00 17.42
N GLY A 56 5.70 10.99 17.44
CA GLY A 56 4.86 11.85 18.27
C GLY A 56 5.13 11.66 19.77
N ALA A 57 5.22 10.40 20.21
CA ALA A 57 5.56 10.06 21.60
C ALA A 57 7.00 10.51 21.97
N GLY A 58 7.95 10.46 21.02
CA GLY A 58 9.30 11.00 21.19
C GLY A 58 9.31 12.51 21.42
N GLY A 59 8.51 13.24 20.64
CA GLY A 59 8.30 14.68 20.84
C GLY A 59 7.72 14.99 22.23
N LEU A 60 6.70 14.25 22.62
CA LEU A 60 6.09 14.38 23.93
C LEU A 60 7.05 14.09 25.08
N TYR A 61 7.81 13.00 24.97
CA TYR A 61 8.87 12.68 25.94
C TYR A 61 9.86 13.83 26.08
N THR A 62 10.28 14.43 24.97
CA THR A 62 11.20 15.58 24.96
C THR A 62 10.59 16.81 25.64
N ALA A 63 9.27 17.01 25.54
CA ALA A 63 8.57 18.09 26.25
C ALA A 63 8.56 17.90 27.78
N LEU A 64 8.66 16.66 28.25
CA LEU A 64 8.60 16.32 29.68
C LEU A 64 9.96 16.24 30.37
N ILE A 65 11.05 16.06 29.63
CA ILE A 65 12.41 16.06 30.20
C ILE A 65 12.96 17.47 30.36
N ALA A 66 13.89 17.63 31.30
CA ALA A 66 14.56 18.92 31.54
C ALA A 66 15.38 19.35 30.30
N PRO A 67 15.31 20.63 29.89
CA PRO A 67 16.17 21.16 28.83
C PRO A 67 17.63 21.16 29.24
N THR A 68 18.50 20.93 28.26
CA THR A 68 19.94 21.14 28.45
C THR A 68 20.30 22.61 28.21
N HIS A 69 21.19 23.14 29.04
CA HIS A 69 21.54 24.56 28.98
C HIS A 69 22.83 24.83 28.18
N ASP A 70 23.55 23.79 27.75
CA ASP A 70 24.79 23.86 26.99
C ASP A 70 24.80 22.91 25.78
N ASP A 71 25.71 23.18 24.81
CA ASP A 71 25.86 22.34 23.62
C ASP A 71 26.41 20.97 23.97
N ALA A 72 27.27 20.85 24.97
CA ALA A 72 27.85 19.58 25.39
C ALA A 72 26.79 18.63 25.94
N GLY A 73 25.87 19.12 26.78
CA GLY A 73 24.73 18.37 27.27
C GLY A 73 23.75 17.95 26.15
N THR A 74 23.51 18.84 25.19
CA THR A 74 22.70 18.55 24.02
C THR A 74 23.30 17.41 23.18
N ILE A 75 24.61 17.49 22.89
CA ILE A 75 25.35 16.46 22.15
C ILE A 75 25.34 15.12 22.90
N LEU A 76 25.47 15.13 24.23
CA LEU A 76 25.40 13.91 25.05
C LEU A 76 24.00 13.27 25.00
N GLN A 77 22.93 14.07 25.05
CA GLN A 77 21.57 13.56 24.89
C GLN A 77 21.37 12.98 23.50
N LEU A 78 21.76 13.69 22.45
CA LEU A 78 21.66 13.19 21.06
C LEU A 78 22.43 11.88 20.89
N ARG A 79 23.69 11.77 21.39
CA ARG A 79 24.44 10.53 21.37
C ARG A 79 23.68 9.38 22.04
N THR A 80 23.13 9.61 23.21
CA THR A 80 22.43 8.58 23.99
C THR A 80 21.22 8.06 23.21
N TRP A 81 20.47 8.95 22.56
CA TRP A 81 19.31 8.57 21.78
C TRP A 81 19.66 7.95 20.43
N MET A 82 20.75 8.37 19.79
CA MET A 82 21.28 7.69 18.60
C MET A 82 21.71 6.25 18.91
N MET A 83 22.37 6.00 20.04
CA MET A 83 22.70 4.64 20.49
C MET A 83 21.45 3.77 20.71
N ARG A 84 20.43 4.31 21.40
CA ARG A 84 19.16 3.60 21.63
C ARG A 84 18.43 3.32 20.32
N PHE A 85 18.49 4.26 19.38
CA PHE A 85 17.91 4.11 18.06
C PHE A 85 18.59 2.96 17.28
N GLY A 86 19.92 2.93 17.27
CA GLY A 86 20.68 1.83 16.65
C GLY A 86 20.34 0.46 17.24
N ILE A 87 20.29 0.36 18.59
CA ILE A 87 19.90 -0.88 19.29
C ILE A 87 18.48 -1.31 18.89
N ALA A 88 17.52 -0.37 18.83
CA ALA A 88 16.15 -0.67 18.46
C ALA A 88 16.03 -1.19 17.02
N LEU A 89 16.77 -0.60 16.08
CA LEU A 89 16.82 -1.05 14.68
C LEU A 89 17.44 -2.44 14.52
N ILE A 90 18.41 -2.80 15.36
CA ILE A 90 19.01 -4.14 15.37
C ILE A 90 18.02 -5.15 15.96
N ALA A 91 17.37 -4.81 17.05
CA ALA A 91 16.43 -5.71 17.74
C ALA A 91 15.17 -6.00 16.89
N LEU A 92 14.68 -5.03 16.14
CA LEU A 92 13.44 -5.15 15.37
C LEU A 92 13.42 -6.35 14.42
N PRO A 93 14.34 -6.53 13.45
CA PRO A 93 14.30 -7.69 12.56
C PRO A 93 14.54 -9.00 13.30
N LEU A 94 15.40 -9.02 14.31
CA LEU A 94 15.68 -10.23 15.12
C LEU A 94 14.45 -10.73 15.88
N VAL A 95 13.60 -9.83 16.36
CA VAL A 95 12.36 -10.17 17.05
C VAL A 95 11.26 -10.50 16.03
N ALA A 96 11.09 -9.66 15.01
CA ALA A 96 10.01 -9.79 14.03
C ALA A 96 10.00 -11.17 13.34
N VAL A 97 11.16 -11.68 12.94
CA VAL A 97 11.26 -12.99 12.27
C VAL A 97 11.07 -14.20 13.21
N ARG A 98 11.09 -14.00 14.53
CA ARG A 98 10.88 -15.06 15.53
C ARG A 98 9.47 -15.10 16.10
N LEU A 99 8.67 -14.07 15.84
CA LEU A 99 7.28 -14.07 16.22
C LEU A 99 6.48 -14.96 15.27
N ASN A 100 5.77 -15.94 15.82
CA ASN A 100 4.82 -16.72 15.04
C ASN A 100 3.54 -15.90 14.86
N LEU A 101 3.37 -15.36 13.65
CA LEU A 101 2.24 -14.50 13.26
C LEU A 101 1.30 -15.28 12.31
N GLU A 102 0.99 -16.53 12.64
CA GLU A 102 -0.03 -17.28 11.92
C GLU A 102 -1.40 -16.63 12.09
N TYR A 103 -1.93 -16.13 10.97
CA TYR A 103 -3.21 -15.46 10.89
C TYR A 103 -4.30 -16.46 10.43
N SER A 104 -4.44 -17.57 11.15
CA SER A 104 -5.55 -18.50 10.91
C SER A 104 -6.71 -18.24 11.85
N GLU A 105 -6.42 -17.79 13.08
CA GLU A 105 -7.40 -17.49 14.12
C GLU A 105 -6.90 -16.36 15.04
N LEU A 106 -7.83 -15.59 15.61
CA LEU A 106 -7.53 -14.58 16.66
C LEU A 106 -7.23 -15.26 18.01
N THR A 107 -6.09 -15.94 18.07
CA THR A 107 -5.63 -16.53 19.32
C THR A 107 -5.00 -15.47 20.23
N VAL A 108 -5.00 -15.71 21.55
CA VAL A 108 -4.28 -14.85 22.50
C VAL A 108 -2.80 -14.74 22.13
N ARG A 109 -2.21 -15.84 21.66
CA ARG A 109 -0.79 -15.88 21.19
C ARG A 109 -0.57 -14.92 20.01
N PHE A 110 -1.45 -14.93 19.03
CA PHE A 110 -1.39 -14.01 17.88
C PHE A 110 -1.48 -12.55 18.34
N ILE A 111 -2.46 -12.22 19.21
CA ILE A 111 -2.66 -10.86 19.73
C ILE A 111 -1.42 -10.38 20.49
N VAL A 112 -0.88 -11.21 21.38
CA VAL A 112 0.35 -10.86 22.13
C VAL A 112 1.54 -10.68 21.20
N SER A 113 1.74 -11.58 20.23
CA SER A 113 2.82 -11.45 19.23
C SER A 113 2.68 -10.17 18.40
N LEU A 114 1.46 -9.83 18.01
CA LEU A 114 1.18 -8.60 17.27
C LEU A 114 1.47 -7.35 18.13
N LEU A 115 1.06 -7.33 19.39
CA LEU A 115 1.34 -6.21 20.31
C LEU A 115 2.84 -6.03 20.56
N VAL A 116 3.57 -7.15 20.74
CA VAL A 116 5.05 -7.12 20.86
C VAL A 116 5.67 -6.54 19.60
N LEU A 117 5.25 -7.00 18.42
CA LEU A 117 5.75 -6.48 17.15
C LEU A 117 5.45 -4.99 16.99
N CYS A 118 4.23 -4.55 17.30
CA CYS A 118 3.85 -3.13 17.29
C CYS A 118 4.76 -2.27 18.19
N GLY A 119 5.07 -2.78 19.39
CA GLY A 119 6.02 -2.12 20.29
C GLY A 119 7.41 -1.98 19.67
N PHE A 120 7.96 -3.08 19.09
CA PHE A 120 9.27 -3.04 18.44
C PHE A 120 9.31 -2.16 17.19
N ILE A 121 8.21 -1.98 16.47
CA ILE A 121 8.10 -1.05 15.34
C ILE A 121 8.09 0.40 15.83
N ALA A 122 7.39 0.70 16.92
CA ALA A 122 7.28 2.07 17.44
C ALA A 122 8.56 2.59 18.11
N ILE A 123 9.37 1.70 18.73
CA ILE A 123 10.58 2.08 19.49
C ILE A 123 11.65 2.79 18.62
N PRO A 124 12.05 2.32 17.43
CA PRO A 124 12.99 3.03 16.58
C PRO A 124 12.49 4.44 16.22
N SER A 125 11.24 4.56 15.81
CA SER A 125 10.63 5.84 15.44
C SER A 125 10.50 6.78 16.65
N PHE A 126 10.25 6.26 17.85
CA PHE A 126 10.29 7.02 19.09
C PHE A 126 11.69 7.61 19.32
N ALA A 127 12.73 6.79 19.19
CA ALA A 127 14.10 7.26 19.41
C ALA A 127 14.52 8.31 18.37
N GLY A 128 14.19 8.11 17.08
CA GLY A 128 14.39 9.09 16.03
C GLY A 128 13.64 10.40 16.30
N GLY A 129 12.38 10.30 16.71
CA GLY A 129 11.54 11.45 17.11
C GLY A 129 12.12 12.24 18.28
N VAL A 130 12.71 11.58 19.29
CA VAL A 130 13.40 12.26 20.39
C VAL A 130 14.62 13.03 19.88
N VAL A 131 15.43 12.46 18.98
CA VAL A 131 16.60 13.13 18.39
C VAL A 131 16.18 14.41 17.68
N ILE A 132 15.16 14.34 16.82
CA ILE A 132 14.64 15.49 16.07
C ILE A 132 14.07 16.54 17.04
N ALA A 133 13.25 16.12 18.00
CA ALA A 133 12.58 17.01 18.94
C ALA A 133 13.58 17.75 19.86
N ILE A 134 14.66 17.09 20.31
CA ILE A 134 15.75 17.75 21.07
C ILE A 134 16.37 18.86 20.24
N ALA A 135 16.70 18.61 18.98
CA ALA A 135 17.31 19.59 18.10
C ALA A 135 16.37 20.79 17.85
N LEU A 136 15.10 20.55 17.51
CA LEU A 136 14.10 21.60 17.27
C LEU A 136 13.82 22.44 18.52
N ARG A 137 13.82 21.83 19.70
CA ARG A 137 13.63 22.51 20.98
C ARG A 137 14.82 23.39 21.36
N THR A 138 16.06 22.92 21.12
CA THR A 138 17.28 23.62 21.52
C THR A 138 17.60 24.80 20.60
N TYR A 139 17.29 24.67 19.29
CA TYR A 139 17.65 25.65 18.26
C TYR A 139 16.41 26.26 17.60
N THR A 140 15.57 26.92 18.41
CA THR A 140 14.26 27.47 18.01
C THR A 140 14.31 28.47 16.87
N GLU A 141 15.37 29.32 16.81
CA GLU A 141 15.57 30.29 15.72
C GLU A 141 15.88 29.61 14.38
N SER A 142 16.44 28.41 14.41
CA SER A 142 16.80 27.62 13.24
C SER A 142 15.76 26.55 12.88
N VAL A 143 14.57 26.55 13.50
CA VAL A 143 13.52 25.50 13.29
C VAL A 143 13.19 25.30 11.82
N GLY A 144 12.98 26.35 11.04
CA GLY A 144 12.65 26.23 9.61
C GLY A 144 13.77 25.55 8.80
N ARG A 145 15.04 25.82 9.14
CA ARG A 145 16.20 25.18 8.50
C ARG A 145 16.37 23.72 8.93
N LEU A 146 16.23 23.43 10.21
CA LEU A 146 16.30 22.06 10.74
C LEU A 146 15.17 21.21 10.18
N TYR A 147 13.96 21.76 10.09
CA TYR A 147 12.79 21.08 9.55
C TYR A 147 12.93 20.85 8.04
N PHE A 148 13.58 21.76 7.29
CA PHE A 148 13.97 21.52 5.90
C PHE A 148 14.88 20.31 5.77
N PHE A 149 15.96 20.23 6.56
CA PHE A 149 16.88 19.10 6.53
C PHE A 149 16.22 17.78 6.95
N ASP A 150 15.34 17.83 7.95
CA ASP A 150 14.53 16.70 8.41
C ASP A 150 13.70 16.12 7.24
N LEU A 151 12.87 16.94 6.60
CA LEU A 151 11.98 16.50 5.54
C LEU A 151 12.71 16.05 4.27
N VAL A 152 13.75 16.76 3.86
CA VAL A 152 14.54 16.37 2.68
C VAL A 152 15.30 15.07 2.93
N ALA A 153 15.86 14.88 4.11
CA ALA A 153 16.54 13.65 4.49
C ALA A 153 15.55 12.46 4.56
N ALA A 154 14.36 12.69 5.13
CA ALA A 154 13.28 11.70 5.12
C ALA A 154 12.86 11.32 3.70
N ALA A 155 12.70 12.30 2.81
CA ALA A 155 12.40 12.07 1.39
C ALA A 155 13.46 11.17 0.70
N LEU A 156 14.75 11.48 0.94
CA LEU A 156 15.85 10.66 0.42
C LEU A 156 15.84 9.25 0.99
N GLY A 157 15.47 9.08 2.26
CA GLY A 157 15.31 7.77 2.91
C GLY A 157 14.25 6.92 2.22
N ALA A 158 13.11 7.50 1.89
CA ALA A 158 12.02 6.79 1.19
C ALA A 158 12.42 6.33 -0.22
N VAL A 159 13.16 7.18 -0.98
CA VAL A 159 13.63 6.81 -2.33
C VAL A 159 14.72 5.76 -2.28
N ALA A 160 15.67 5.87 -1.35
CA ALA A 160 16.84 5.00 -1.26
C ALA A 160 16.48 3.53 -0.97
N VAL A 161 15.37 3.29 -0.31
CA VAL A 161 14.92 1.91 0.03
C VAL A 161 14.60 1.10 -1.21
N VAL A 162 13.98 1.68 -2.23
CA VAL A 162 13.54 0.93 -3.44
C VAL A 162 14.72 0.25 -4.15
N PRO A 163 15.80 0.96 -4.55
CA PRO A 163 16.96 0.30 -5.12
C PRO A 163 17.72 -0.57 -4.12
N ALA A 164 17.69 -0.25 -2.81
CA ALA A 164 18.37 -1.02 -1.80
C ALA A 164 17.79 -2.43 -1.62
N ILE A 165 16.47 -2.62 -1.78
CA ILE A 165 15.82 -3.94 -1.67
C ILE A 165 16.26 -4.89 -2.81
N TRP A 166 16.66 -4.37 -3.98
CA TRP A 166 17.23 -5.20 -5.04
C TRP A 166 18.61 -5.77 -4.70
N LEU A 167 19.31 -5.15 -3.73
CA LEU A 167 20.67 -5.53 -3.33
C LEU A 167 20.69 -6.36 -2.05
N LEU A 168 19.82 -6.04 -1.09
CA LEU A 168 19.78 -6.65 0.23
C LEU A 168 18.33 -6.83 0.70
N GLU A 169 18.05 -7.91 1.40
CA GLU A 169 16.75 -8.18 1.99
C GLU A 169 16.35 -7.13 3.05
N PRO A 170 15.04 -6.79 3.19
CA PRO A 170 14.57 -5.79 4.15
C PRO A 170 15.06 -5.98 5.59
N PRO A 171 15.11 -7.22 6.16
CA PRO A 171 15.65 -7.41 7.51
C PRO A 171 17.12 -7.04 7.63
N VAL A 172 17.95 -7.35 6.60
CA VAL A 172 19.37 -7.01 6.58
C VAL A 172 19.58 -5.50 6.41
N LEU A 173 18.72 -4.84 5.60
CA LEU A 173 18.73 -3.39 5.46
C LEU A 173 18.41 -2.67 6.78
N LEU A 174 17.51 -3.21 7.61
CA LEU A 174 17.26 -2.66 8.96
C LEU A 174 18.49 -2.74 9.85
N LEU A 175 19.27 -3.83 9.78
CA LEU A 175 20.57 -3.90 10.47
C LEU A 175 21.54 -2.83 9.94
N LEU A 176 21.62 -2.66 8.62
CA LEU A 176 22.47 -1.61 8.00
C LEU A 176 22.10 -0.21 8.50
N LEU A 177 20.81 0.10 8.57
CA LEU A 177 20.34 1.38 9.13
C LEU A 177 20.75 1.54 10.60
N GLY A 178 20.70 0.46 11.38
CA GLY A 178 21.22 0.43 12.76
C GLY A 178 22.71 0.74 12.85
N ALA A 179 23.52 0.21 11.92
CA ALA A 179 24.94 0.55 11.81
C ALA A 179 25.16 2.03 11.49
N ILE A 180 24.44 2.58 10.50
CA ILE A 180 24.53 4.00 10.10
C ILE A 180 24.27 4.93 11.28
N VAL A 181 23.20 4.69 12.05
CA VAL A 181 22.87 5.48 13.24
C VAL A 181 23.96 5.36 14.30
N SER A 182 24.51 4.15 14.49
CA SER A 182 25.57 3.89 15.48
C SER A 182 26.88 4.60 15.10
N VAL A 183 27.18 4.72 13.81
CA VAL A 183 28.36 5.51 13.33
C VAL A 183 28.21 6.99 13.72
N VAL A 184 27.02 7.58 13.59
CA VAL A 184 26.80 8.96 14.05
C VAL A 184 27.03 9.10 15.56
N ALA A 185 26.61 8.09 16.35
CA ALA A 185 26.89 8.09 17.78
C ALA A 185 28.40 8.06 18.11
N VAL A 186 29.26 7.49 17.23
CA VAL A 186 30.74 7.57 17.37
C VAL A 186 31.21 9.02 17.25
N PHE A 187 30.70 9.78 16.26
CA PHE A 187 31.06 11.20 16.08
C PHE A 187 30.55 12.10 17.21
N LEU A 188 29.45 11.75 17.85
CA LEU A 188 28.90 12.46 19.01
C LEU A 188 29.62 12.11 20.34
N SER A 189 30.55 11.17 20.34
CA SER A 189 31.21 10.68 21.56
C SER A 189 32.31 11.61 22.02
N SER A 190 32.18 12.13 23.24
CA SER A 190 33.13 13.09 23.87
C SER A 190 34.31 12.42 24.56
N ASN A 191 34.22 11.14 24.94
CA ASN A 191 35.28 10.43 25.64
C ASN A 191 35.53 9.03 25.03
N SER A 192 36.68 8.42 25.37
CA SER A 192 37.12 7.14 24.81
C SER A 192 36.17 5.98 25.12
N ARG A 193 35.64 5.92 26.36
CA ARG A 193 34.69 4.87 26.77
C ARG A 193 33.38 4.96 25.98
N ALA A 194 32.85 6.16 25.81
CA ALA A 194 31.65 6.40 25.02
C ALA A 194 31.85 6.02 23.54
N ARG A 195 33.02 6.36 22.98
CA ARG A 195 33.40 6.01 21.61
C ARG A 195 33.54 4.49 21.43
N GLN A 196 34.17 3.78 22.37
CA GLN A 196 34.29 2.32 22.35
C GLN A 196 32.91 1.65 22.35
N GLN A 197 31.95 2.10 23.17
CA GLN A 197 30.58 1.58 23.17
C GLN A 197 29.89 1.73 21.81
N SER A 198 30.04 2.90 21.18
CA SER A 198 29.44 3.16 19.85
C SER A 198 30.11 2.31 18.76
N ILE A 199 31.45 2.17 18.79
CA ILE A 199 32.19 1.29 17.87
C ILE A 199 31.80 -0.17 18.07
N PHE A 200 31.65 -0.63 19.31
CA PHE A 200 31.20 -1.99 19.60
C PHE A 200 29.84 -2.28 18.94
N LEU A 201 28.89 -1.33 19.02
CA LEU A 201 27.59 -1.51 18.40
C LEU A 201 27.67 -1.57 16.86
N VAL A 202 28.54 -0.76 16.24
CA VAL A 202 28.81 -0.86 14.79
C VAL A 202 29.36 -2.21 14.41
N LEU A 203 30.36 -2.70 15.16
CA LEU A 203 30.99 -4.00 14.90
C LEU A 203 30.01 -5.16 15.13
N LEU A 204 29.22 -5.10 16.22
CA LEU A 204 28.16 -6.09 16.49
C LEU A 204 27.16 -6.16 15.31
N THR A 205 26.74 -5.01 14.82
CA THR A 205 25.81 -4.96 13.69
C THR A 205 26.42 -5.54 12.42
N ALA A 206 27.69 -5.22 12.15
CA ALA A 206 28.42 -5.80 11.01
C ALA A 206 28.53 -7.34 11.11
N VAL A 207 28.83 -7.85 12.30
CA VAL A 207 28.86 -9.31 12.55
C VAL A 207 27.50 -9.95 12.34
N LEU A 208 26.41 -9.33 12.84
CA LEU A 208 25.05 -9.83 12.65
C LEU A 208 24.65 -9.82 11.17
N MET A 209 25.02 -8.79 10.41
CA MET A 209 24.80 -8.73 8.97
C MET A 209 25.55 -9.86 8.26
N MET A 210 26.83 -10.02 8.53
CA MET A 210 27.65 -11.10 7.93
C MET A 210 27.10 -12.50 8.29
N ALA A 211 26.69 -12.71 9.54
CA ALA A 211 26.10 -13.97 9.98
C ALA A 211 24.73 -14.23 9.33
N SER A 212 24.00 -13.22 8.95
CA SER A 212 22.66 -13.38 8.35
C SER A 212 22.68 -14.10 7.00
N PHE A 213 23.75 -13.98 6.21
CA PHE A 213 23.85 -14.64 4.90
C PHE A 213 23.95 -16.17 5.01
N PRO A 214 24.89 -16.77 5.79
CA PRO A 214 25.00 -18.23 5.88
C PRO A 214 23.96 -18.86 6.82
N THR A 215 23.55 -18.15 7.89
CA THR A 215 22.71 -18.75 8.95
C THR A 215 21.23 -18.44 8.81
N ARG A 216 20.85 -17.60 7.85
CA ARG A 216 19.48 -17.09 7.69
C ARG A 216 18.90 -16.51 8.99
N LEU A 217 19.76 -15.88 9.80
CA LEU A 217 19.46 -15.38 11.15
C LEU A 217 18.23 -14.46 11.20
N VAL A 218 18.01 -13.68 10.15
CA VAL A 218 16.89 -12.74 10.00
C VAL A 218 15.94 -13.14 8.87
N GLU A 219 15.92 -14.40 8.47
CA GLU A 219 14.98 -14.88 7.45
C GLU A 219 13.56 -14.92 8.01
N ALA A 220 12.62 -14.33 7.28
CA ALA A 220 11.20 -14.38 7.65
C ALA A 220 10.68 -15.83 7.51
N PRO A 221 10.02 -16.39 8.54
CA PRO A 221 9.54 -17.75 8.50
C PRO A 221 8.44 -17.95 7.45
N LEU A 222 8.40 -19.15 6.86
CA LEU A 222 7.25 -19.64 6.11
C LEU A 222 6.31 -20.33 7.09
N THR A 223 5.13 -19.78 7.28
CA THR A 223 4.10 -20.41 8.12
C THR A 223 3.10 -21.17 7.26
N GLY A 224 2.79 -22.40 7.65
CA GLY A 224 1.71 -23.20 7.06
C GLY A 224 2.08 -24.07 5.86
N LEU A 225 3.33 -24.13 5.42
CA LEU A 225 3.79 -25.04 4.36
C LEU A 225 4.94 -25.94 4.86
N SER A 226 4.76 -27.25 4.73
CA SER A 226 5.79 -28.23 5.07
C SER A 226 6.84 -28.30 3.97
N ASP A 227 8.10 -28.00 4.31
CA ASP A 227 9.23 -27.93 3.37
C ASP A 227 9.94 -29.27 3.12
N ALA A 228 9.60 -30.33 3.84
CA ALA A 228 10.45 -31.55 3.90
C ALA A 228 10.67 -32.19 2.52
N ASP A 229 9.64 -32.21 1.65
CA ASP A 229 9.65 -32.86 0.34
C ASP A 229 9.61 -31.87 -0.84
N SER A 230 9.83 -30.57 -0.57
CA SER A 230 9.75 -29.53 -1.60
C SER A 230 11.13 -28.90 -1.90
N LEU A 231 11.36 -28.57 -3.15
CA LEU A 231 12.43 -27.65 -3.55
C LEU A 231 11.92 -26.22 -3.33
N ARG A 232 12.65 -25.43 -2.55
CA ARG A 232 12.36 -24.04 -2.28
C ARG A 232 13.33 -23.11 -2.98
N VAL A 233 12.80 -22.09 -3.63
CA VAL A 233 13.53 -20.94 -4.15
C VAL A 233 12.92 -19.65 -3.60
N ASP A 234 13.73 -18.64 -3.38
CA ASP A 234 13.34 -17.37 -2.74
C ASP A 234 13.91 -16.19 -3.53
N ASP A 235 13.15 -15.09 -3.60
CA ASP A 235 13.55 -13.85 -4.26
C ASP A 235 12.87 -12.63 -3.61
N TRP A 236 13.64 -11.58 -3.32
CA TRP A 236 13.10 -10.33 -2.80
C TRP A 236 13.12 -9.25 -3.88
N THR A 237 12.00 -8.56 -4.01
CA THR A 237 11.83 -7.39 -4.88
C THR A 237 11.21 -6.25 -4.09
N PRO A 238 11.25 -5.00 -4.58
CA PRO A 238 10.51 -3.90 -3.96
C PRO A 238 9.00 -4.16 -3.84
N LEU A 239 8.45 -5.05 -4.68
CA LEU A 239 7.03 -5.38 -4.69
C LEU A 239 6.66 -6.44 -3.66
N SER A 240 7.44 -7.53 -3.58
CA SER A 240 7.11 -8.66 -2.72
C SER A 240 8.33 -9.52 -2.41
N ARG A 241 8.20 -10.36 -1.39
CA ARG A 241 8.99 -11.59 -1.26
C ARG A 241 8.31 -12.67 -2.09
N THR A 242 9.00 -13.19 -3.09
CA THR A 242 8.49 -14.25 -3.95
C THR A 242 9.18 -15.57 -3.60
N ILE A 243 8.40 -16.61 -3.31
CA ILE A 243 8.88 -17.93 -2.92
C ILE A 243 8.25 -18.95 -3.85
N GLY A 244 9.06 -19.78 -4.48
CA GLY A 244 8.60 -20.93 -5.23
C GLY A 244 8.80 -22.21 -4.44
N LEU A 245 7.77 -23.03 -4.36
CA LEU A 245 7.78 -24.36 -3.73
C LEU A 245 7.30 -25.37 -4.76
N VAL A 246 8.14 -26.35 -5.12
CA VAL A 246 7.76 -27.43 -6.04
C VAL A 246 8.16 -28.77 -5.45
N PRO A 247 7.35 -29.83 -5.70
CA PRO A 247 7.69 -31.18 -5.23
C PRO A 247 9.03 -31.63 -5.79
N ARG A 248 9.90 -32.21 -4.94
CA ARG A 248 11.24 -32.69 -5.33
C ARG A 248 11.20 -33.81 -6.37
N ASN A 249 10.12 -34.57 -6.39
CA ASN A 249 9.90 -35.62 -7.40
C ASN A 249 9.51 -35.09 -8.78
N GLY A 250 9.37 -33.75 -8.93
CA GLY A 250 9.01 -33.10 -10.19
C GLY A 250 7.58 -33.36 -10.68
N LYS A 251 6.71 -33.96 -9.85
CA LYS A 251 5.33 -34.32 -10.22
C LYS A 251 4.32 -33.55 -9.35
N GLY A 252 3.18 -33.18 -9.94
CA GLY A 252 2.09 -32.54 -9.24
C GLY A 252 2.11 -31.02 -9.34
N LEU A 253 1.55 -30.35 -8.35
CA LEU A 253 1.43 -28.89 -8.29
C LEU A 253 2.57 -28.31 -7.46
N GLY A 254 3.23 -27.30 -8.00
CA GLY A 254 4.03 -26.36 -7.26
C GLY A 254 3.21 -25.13 -6.89
N VAL A 255 3.78 -24.27 -6.09
CA VAL A 255 3.16 -23.01 -5.67
C VAL A 255 4.20 -21.90 -5.74
N VAL A 256 3.84 -20.76 -6.33
CA VAL A 256 4.55 -19.51 -6.11
C VAL A 256 3.75 -18.67 -5.12
N LEU A 257 4.45 -18.21 -4.07
CA LEU A 257 3.90 -17.30 -3.08
C LEU A 257 4.56 -15.93 -3.27
N TYR A 258 3.77 -14.87 -3.25
CA TYR A 258 4.27 -13.50 -3.18
C TYR A 258 3.51 -12.76 -2.09
N ASP A 259 4.23 -12.34 -1.06
CA ASP A 259 3.66 -11.77 0.15
C ASP A 259 2.45 -12.55 0.69
N ARG A 260 2.55 -13.90 0.73
CA ARG A 260 1.51 -14.85 1.17
C ARG A 260 0.32 -15.06 0.21
N VAL A 261 0.30 -14.42 -0.93
CA VAL A 261 -0.64 -14.79 -2.00
C VAL A 261 -0.07 -15.97 -2.76
N THR A 262 -0.91 -16.95 -3.05
CA THR A 262 -0.50 -18.17 -3.74
C THR A 262 -1.01 -18.21 -5.17
N ALA A 263 -0.14 -18.57 -6.11
CA ALA A 263 -0.54 -18.97 -7.45
C ALA A 263 0.02 -20.38 -7.74
N PRO A 264 -0.77 -21.29 -8.32
CA PRO A 264 -0.29 -22.63 -8.64
C PRO A 264 0.71 -22.58 -9.79
N ILE A 265 1.83 -23.32 -9.64
CA ILE A 265 2.75 -23.64 -10.71
C ILE A 265 2.46 -25.10 -11.13
N ILE A 266 2.22 -25.33 -12.40
CA ILE A 266 1.94 -26.65 -12.90
C ILE A 266 3.22 -27.24 -13.46
N GLY A 267 3.55 -28.46 -13.03
CA GLY A 267 4.65 -29.21 -13.62
C GLY A 267 4.35 -29.46 -15.11
N TYR A 268 5.09 -28.80 -15.98
CA TYR A 268 4.89 -28.85 -17.42
C TYR A 268 6.00 -29.62 -18.11
N SER A 269 5.66 -30.74 -18.73
CA SER A 269 6.50 -31.45 -19.68
C SER A 269 5.70 -31.66 -20.97
N ARG A 270 6.24 -31.22 -22.10
CA ARG A 270 5.65 -31.44 -23.43
C ARG A 270 5.46 -32.94 -23.72
N ALA A 271 6.37 -33.78 -23.21
CA ALA A 271 6.35 -35.23 -23.47
C ALA A 271 5.41 -35.98 -22.51
N ASN A 272 5.15 -35.44 -21.32
CA ASN A 272 4.32 -36.08 -20.31
C ASN A 272 3.75 -35.01 -19.37
N PRO A 273 2.63 -34.36 -19.77
CA PRO A 273 1.98 -33.35 -18.91
C PRO A 273 1.54 -34.00 -17.60
N SER A 274 1.68 -33.29 -16.48
CA SER A 274 1.23 -33.81 -15.18
C SER A 274 -0.28 -34.07 -15.20
N PRO A 275 -0.79 -35.03 -14.42
CA PRO A 275 -2.24 -35.32 -14.36
C PRO A 275 -3.08 -34.07 -14.07
N GLY A 276 -2.64 -33.18 -13.19
CA GLY A 276 -3.32 -31.91 -12.89
C GLY A 276 -3.40 -30.94 -14.08
N TRP A 277 -2.58 -31.09 -15.11
CA TRP A 277 -2.65 -30.30 -16.33
C TRP A 277 -3.93 -30.56 -17.12
N ALA A 278 -4.33 -31.83 -17.30
CA ALA A 278 -5.54 -32.19 -18.03
C ALA A 278 -6.79 -31.63 -17.36
N GLU A 279 -6.86 -31.69 -16.03
CA GLU A 279 -7.98 -31.16 -15.25
C GLU A 279 -8.09 -29.64 -15.34
N LEU A 280 -6.95 -28.93 -15.36
CA LEU A 280 -6.92 -27.47 -15.47
C LEU A 280 -7.36 -26.98 -16.86
N GLN A 281 -7.25 -27.79 -17.90
CA GLN A 281 -7.77 -27.48 -19.22
C GLN A 281 -9.30 -27.59 -19.31
N LEU A 282 -9.95 -28.25 -18.36
CA LEU A 282 -11.40 -28.40 -18.30
C LEU A 282 -12.11 -27.18 -17.68
N GLY A 283 -11.38 -26.27 -17.06
CA GLY A 283 -11.95 -25.12 -16.40
C GLY A 283 -12.61 -24.12 -17.36
N PRO A 284 -13.63 -23.36 -16.90
CA PRO A 284 -14.40 -22.43 -17.73
C PRO A 284 -13.54 -21.30 -18.33
N GLN A 285 -12.38 -20.98 -17.76
CA GLN A 285 -11.44 -19.98 -18.30
C GLN A 285 -10.81 -20.37 -19.65
N THR A 286 -10.97 -21.62 -20.07
CA THR A 286 -10.47 -22.10 -21.38
C THR A 286 -11.54 -22.09 -22.48
N ILE A 287 -12.81 -21.84 -22.15
CA ILE A 287 -13.93 -21.83 -23.09
C ILE A 287 -13.84 -20.63 -24.08
N PRO A 288 -13.44 -19.41 -23.66
CA PRO A 288 -13.39 -18.25 -24.55
C PRO A 288 -12.59 -18.48 -25.83
N THR A 289 -11.51 -19.25 -25.78
CA THR A 289 -10.65 -19.55 -26.97
C THR A 289 -11.38 -20.25 -28.10
N ALA A 290 -12.49 -20.92 -27.82
CA ALA A 290 -13.27 -21.64 -28.83
C ALA A 290 -14.22 -20.74 -29.65
N ILE A 291 -14.47 -19.51 -29.20
CA ILE A 291 -15.44 -18.60 -29.82
C ILE A 291 -14.81 -17.32 -30.34
N VAL A 292 -13.52 -17.09 -30.07
CA VAL A 292 -12.82 -15.87 -30.53
C VAL A 292 -12.28 -16.04 -31.94
N PRO A 293 -12.18 -14.96 -32.72
CA PRO A 293 -11.50 -14.99 -34.02
C PRO A 293 -10.00 -15.25 -33.85
N SER A 294 -9.34 -15.73 -34.90
CA SER A 294 -7.89 -15.86 -34.92
C SER A 294 -7.22 -14.50 -34.71
N GLY A 295 -6.21 -14.46 -33.84
CA GLY A 295 -5.50 -13.23 -33.55
C GLY A 295 -4.65 -13.32 -32.29
N PRO A 296 -3.97 -12.23 -31.91
CA PRO A 296 -3.14 -12.18 -30.72
C PRO A 296 -4.01 -12.26 -29.46
N GLY A 297 -3.50 -12.98 -28.47
CA GLY A 297 -4.05 -13.03 -27.12
C GLY A 297 -3.32 -12.09 -26.16
N LEU A 298 -3.99 -11.71 -25.10
CA LEU A 298 -3.38 -11.00 -23.97
C LEU A 298 -3.74 -11.66 -22.65
N ILE A 299 -2.74 -11.86 -21.79
CA ILE A 299 -2.93 -12.26 -20.39
C ILE A 299 -2.49 -11.12 -19.49
N ILE A 300 -3.34 -10.73 -18.54
CA ILE A 300 -2.99 -9.83 -17.44
C ILE A 300 -2.88 -10.68 -16.16
N GLY A 301 -1.65 -10.73 -15.59
CA GLY A 301 -1.33 -11.58 -14.46
C GLY A 301 -0.97 -13.02 -14.87
N GLY A 302 0.26 -13.22 -15.36
CA GLY A 302 0.74 -14.54 -15.80
C GLY A 302 0.92 -15.53 -14.67
N GLY A 303 1.25 -15.07 -13.44
CA GLY A 303 1.34 -15.87 -12.22
C GLY A 303 2.23 -17.11 -12.38
N GLY A 304 1.72 -18.28 -12.01
CA GLY A 304 2.44 -19.56 -12.18
C GLY A 304 2.50 -20.10 -13.63
N GLY A 305 2.02 -19.35 -14.62
CA GLY A 305 2.10 -19.70 -16.06
C GLY A 305 0.95 -20.55 -16.59
N ARG A 306 -0.07 -20.84 -15.78
CA ARG A 306 -1.18 -21.72 -16.18
C ARG A 306 -1.90 -21.21 -17.44
N ASP A 307 -2.32 -19.97 -17.45
CA ASP A 307 -3.09 -19.42 -18.56
C ASP A 307 -2.23 -19.27 -19.83
N ILE A 308 -0.91 -19.05 -19.68
CA ILE A 308 0.03 -19.04 -20.79
C ILE A 308 0.04 -20.41 -21.48
N HIS A 309 0.18 -21.48 -20.69
CA HIS A 309 0.14 -22.84 -21.23
C HIS A 309 -1.22 -23.18 -21.85
N ASN A 310 -2.33 -22.77 -21.21
CA ASN A 310 -3.69 -23.01 -21.70
C ASN A 310 -3.94 -22.38 -23.07
N LEU A 311 -3.62 -21.07 -23.24
CA LEU A 311 -3.83 -20.38 -24.49
C LEU A 311 -2.89 -20.92 -25.58
N ARG A 312 -1.63 -21.26 -25.24
CA ARG A 312 -0.69 -21.90 -26.18
C ARG A 312 -1.18 -23.27 -26.63
N ALA A 313 -1.73 -24.09 -25.71
CA ALA A 313 -2.31 -25.39 -26.05
C ALA A 313 -3.59 -25.26 -26.91
N ALA A 314 -4.35 -24.20 -26.73
CA ALA A 314 -5.50 -23.86 -27.56
C ALA A 314 -5.15 -23.27 -28.96
N GLY A 315 -3.86 -23.14 -29.27
CA GLY A 315 -3.38 -22.69 -30.58
C GLY A 315 -3.13 -21.21 -30.75
N VAL A 316 -3.19 -20.41 -29.68
CA VAL A 316 -2.82 -18.99 -29.72
C VAL A 316 -1.30 -18.90 -29.91
N THR A 317 -0.85 -18.45 -31.10
CA THR A 317 0.57 -18.41 -31.48
C THR A 317 1.27 -17.11 -31.13
N ASP A 318 0.52 -16.01 -30.96
CA ASP A 318 1.01 -14.68 -30.61
C ASP A 318 0.33 -14.25 -29.31
N LEU A 319 1.09 -14.15 -28.21
CA LEU A 319 0.57 -13.97 -26.87
C LEU A 319 1.37 -12.93 -26.11
N ASP A 320 0.74 -11.80 -25.84
CA ASP A 320 1.26 -10.81 -24.90
C ASP A 320 0.94 -11.26 -23.47
N VAL A 321 1.92 -11.16 -22.57
CA VAL A 321 1.74 -11.45 -21.13
C VAL A 321 2.22 -10.26 -20.32
N ILE A 322 1.33 -9.68 -19.52
CA ILE A 322 1.67 -8.61 -18.60
C ILE A 322 1.73 -9.21 -17.18
N GLU A 323 2.91 -9.15 -16.56
CA GLU A 323 3.11 -9.59 -15.18
C GLU A 323 3.56 -8.39 -14.34
N LEU A 324 2.87 -8.16 -13.23
CA LEU A 324 3.19 -7.04 -12.34
C LEU A 324 4.51 -7.28 -11.62
N ASN A 325 4.78 -8.52 -11.20
CA ASN A 325 5.84 -8.87 -10.28
C ASN A 325 6.99 -9.61 -10.99
N GLU A 326 8.09 -8.90 -11.20
CA GLU A 326 9.29 -9.50 -11.79
C GLU A 326 9.82 -10.69 -10.98
N GLY A 327 9.64 -10.70 -9.66
CA GLY A 327 10.03 -11.83 -8.81
C GLY A 327 9.27 -13.11 -9.15
N VAL A 328 7.96 -13.00 -9.47
CA VAL A 328 7.14 -14.15 -9.92
C VAL A 328 7.69 -14.69 -11.24
N ARG A 329 7.92 -13.83 -12.22
CA ARG A 329 8.50 -14.24 -13.50
C ARG A 329 9.87 -14.93 -13.31
N LYS A 330 10.78 -14.32 -12.54
CA LYS A 330 12.12 -14.91 -12.28
C LYS A 330 12.02 -16.27 -11.56
N VAL A 331 11.17 -16.38 -10.57
CA VAL A 331 11.01 -17.63 -9.83
C VAL A 331 10.44 -18.71 -10.74
N VAL A 332 9.36 -18.43 -11.44
CA VAL A 332 8.67 -19.41 -12.29
C VAL A 332 9.51 -19.76 -13.53
N ASP A 333 10.03 -18.77 -14.23
CA ASP A 333 10.62 -18.94 -15.57
C ASP A 333 12.11 -19.29 -15.55
N GLU A 334 12.85 -18.79 -14.54
CA GLU A 334 14.30 -18.99 -14.43
C GLU A 334 14.67 -20.01 -13.35
N LYS A 335 14.25 -19.76 -12.09
CA LYS A 335 14.67 -20.60 -10.95
C LYS A 335 13.99 -21.96 -10.94
N LEU A 336 12.75 -22.06 -11.42
CA LEU A 336 11.96 -23.29 -11.50
C LEU A 336 11.71 -23.75 -12.96
N ALA A 337 12.53 -23.31 -13.91
CA ALA A 337 12.43 -23.62 -15.33
C ALA A 337 12.21 -25.11 -15.65
N ALA A 338 12.94 -25.98 -14.98
CA ALA A 338 12.84 -27.43 -15.17
C ALA A 338 11.48 -28.02 -14.76
N PHE A 339 10.76 -27.34 -13.85
CA PHE A 339 9.43 -27.75 -13.40
C PHE A 339 8.33 -27.06 -14.20
N SER A 340 8.39 -25.76 -14.38
CA SER A 340 7.35 -24.92 -14.99
C SER A 340 7.32 -24.99 -16.52
N GLY A 341 8.44 -25.37 -17.15
CA GLY A 341 8.61 -25.32 -18.61
C GLY A 341 8.83 -23.91 -19.15
N SER A 342 9.24 -22.96 -18.32
CA SER A 342 9.54 -21.56 -18.68
C SER A 342 8.43 -20.89 -19.50
N PRO A 343 7.21 -20.76 -18.96
CA PRO A 343 6.03 -20.31 -19.70
C PRO A 343 6.19 -18.90 -20.29
N TYR A 344 6.87 -18.00 -19.60
CA TYR A 344 7.07 -16.61 -20.03
C TYR A 344 8.07 -16.46 -21.19
N SER A 345 8.88 -17.50 -21.43
CA SER A 345 9.92 -17.53 -22.48
C SER A 345 9.55 -18.48 -23.64
N LEU A 346 8.32 -18.97 -23.70
CA LEU A 346 7.88 -19.82 -24.81
C LEU A 346 7.88 -19.05 -26.14
N PRO A 347 8.20 -19.70 -27.29
CA PRO A 347 8.14 -19.06 -28.60
C PRO A 347 6.76 -18.42 -28.87
N GLY A 348 6.75 -17.14 -29.30
CA GLY A 348 5.52 -16.35 -29.53
C GLY A 348 4.85 -15.84 -28.26
N VAL A 349 5.52 -15.91 -27.10
CA VAL A 349 5.11 -15.25 -25.86
C VAL A 349 5.94 -13.99 -25.64
N HIS A 350 5.29 -12.84 -25.52
CA HIS A 350 5.91 -11.53 -25.33
C HIS A 350 5.61 -10.99 -23.94
N THR A 351 6.54 -11.21 -23.01
CA THR A 351 6.37 -10.83 -21.62
C THR A 351 6.77 -9.39 -21.35
N VAL A 352 5.91 -8.64 -20.65
CA VAL A 352 6.18 -7.28 -20.18
C VAL A 352 5.93 -7.20 -18.68
N ILE A 353 6.94 -6.69 -17.96
CA ILE A 353 6.80 -6.40 -16.53
C ILE A 353 6.18 -5.03 -16.37
N GLY A 354 5.03 -4.97 -15.67
CA GLY A 354 4.32 -3.72 -15.45
C GLY A 354 2.89 -3.90 -14.97
N ASP A 355 2.28 -2.79 -14.58
CA ASP A 355 0.85 -2.76 -14.26
C ASP A 355 0.00 -3.06 -15.50
N GLY A 356 -0.97 -3.97 -15.33
CA GLY A 356 -1.81 -4.48 -16.42
C GLY A 356 -2.48 -3.39 -17.23
N ARG A 357 -3.07 -2.41 -16.57
CA ARG A 357 -3.79 -1.31 -17.18
C ARG A 357 -2.85 -0.31 -17.87
N SER A 358 -1.81 0.13 -17.16
CA SER A 358 -0.81 1.07 -17.71
C SER A 358 -0.09 0.52 -18.93
N VAL A 359 0.21 -0.80 -18.95
CA VAL A 359 0.86 -1.43 -20.11
C VAL A 359 -0.11 -1.56 -21.27
N LEU A 360 -1.35 -2.02 -21.00
CA LEU A 360 -2.38 -2.18 -22.02
C LEU A 360 -2.75 -0.86 -22.70
N SER A 361 -2.91 0.23 -21.93
CA SER A 361 -3.24 1.56 -22.48
C SER A 361 -2.26 2.01 -23.57
N ARG A 362 -0.97 1.68 -23.40
CA ARG A 362 0.11 2.04 -24.35
C ARG A 362 0.21 1.13 -25.57
N ARG A 363 -0.45 -0.03 -25.53
CA ARG A 363 -0.42 -0.97 -26.65
C ARG A 363 -1.38 -0.52 -27.76
N PRO A 364 -0.91 -0.35 -29.01
CA PRO A 364 -1.80 -0.09 -30.13
C PRO A 364 -2.55 -1.35 -30.59
N ALA A 365 -2.08 -2.53 -30.15
CA ALA A 365 -2.61 -3.81 -30.59
C ALA A 365 -4.09 -4.01 -30.18
N LYS A 366 -4.80 -4.74 -31.03
CA LYS A 366 -6.15 -5.23 -30.77
C LYS A 366 -6.09 -6.73 -30.59
N TYR A 367 -6.72 -7.25 -29.55
CA TYR A 367 -6.65 -8.66 -29.15
C TYR A 367 -7.90 -9.43 -29.52
N SER A 368 -7.75 -10.67 -29.91
CA SER A 368 -8.88 -11.61 -30.04
C SER A 368 -9.43 -12.01 -28.67
N GLN A 369 -8.53 -12.13 -27.70
CA GLN A 369 -8.89 -12.48 -26.32
C GLN A 369 -8.04 -11.69 -25.34
N ILE A 370 -8.68 -11.11 -24.32
CA ILE A 370 -8.02 -10.59 -23.12
C ILE A 370 -8.43 -11.46 -21.95
N GLN A 371 -7.46 -12.07 -21.27
CA GLN A 371 -7.71 -12.98 -20.15
C GLN A 371 -7.12 -12.45 -18.86
N ILE A 372 -7.95 -12.45 -17.80
CA ILE A 372 -7.59 -12.04 -16.44
C ILE A 372 -8.11 -13.13 -15.50
N SER A 373 -7.23 -14.03 -15.03
CA SER A 373 -7.65 -15.17 -14.21
C SER A 373 -7.04 -15.09 -12.83
N PHE A 374 -7.89 -15.00 -11.80
CA PHE A 374 -7.51 -15.08 -10.38
C PHE A 374 -6.42 -14.09 -9.95
N THR A 375 -6.23 -12.99 -10.67
CA THR A 375 -5.26 -11.97 -10.27
C THR A 375 -5.65 -11.49 -8.88
N ASP A 376 -4.78 -11.70 -7.90
CA ASP A 376 -4.95 -11.37 -6.48
C ASP A 376 -5.96 -12.21 -5.66
N SER A 377 -6.48 -13.37 -6.15
CA SER A 377 -7.56 -14.10 -5.45
C SER A 377 -7.22 -15.46 -4.85
N LEU A 378 -6.10 -16.09 -5.16
CA LEU A 378 -5.91 -17.54 -4.95
C LEU A 378 -5.52 -18.01 -3.55
N SER A 379 -5.63 -17.20 -2.50
CA SER A 379 -5.47 -17.73 -1.14
C SER A 379 -6.70 -17.47 -0.28
N ALA A 380 -7.28 -18.52 0.28
CA ALA A 380 -8.41 -18.42 1.21
C ALA A 380 -8.13 -17.52 2.42
N GLY A 381 -6.85 -17.35 2.80
CA GLY A 381 -6.41 -16.38 3.80
C GLY A 381 -6.05 -15.01 3.23
N GLY A 382 -5.78 -14.90 1.92
CA GLY A 382 -5.32 -13.69 1.26
C GLY A 382 -6.45 -12.76 0.80
N ALA A 383 -7.58 -13.28 0.40
CA ALA A 383 -8.64 -12.44 -0.15
C ALA A 383 -9.31 -11.53 0.88
N SER A 384 -9.33 -11.90 2.18
CA SER A 384 -9.71 -10.96 3.26
C SER A 384 -8.73 -9.81 3.37
N ALA A 385 -7.49 -10.11 3.10
CA ALA A 385 -6.41 -9.16 3.08
C ALA A 385 -6.61 -8.06 2.05
N TYR A 386 -7.14 -8.40 0.89
CA TYR A 386 -7.37 -7.48 -0.22
C TYR A 386 -8.60 -6.59 -0.05
N ALA A 387 -9.49 -6.86 0.91
CA ALA A 387 -10.67 -6.03 1.14
C ALA A 387 -10.34 -4.53 1.35
N LEU A 388 -9.15 -4.23 1.84
CA LEU A 388 -8.67 -2.88 2.13
C LEU A 388 -7.76 -2.30 1.03
N SER A 389 -7.50 -3.04 -0.07
CA SER A 389 -6.63 -2.56 -1.13
C SER A 389 -7.38 -2.10 -2.35
N GLU A 390 -6.82 -1.09 -2.98
CA GLU A 390 -7.24 -0.65 -4.30
C GLU A 390 -6.87 -1.70 -5.35
N ASN A 391 -7.81 -1.98 -6.23
CA ASN A 391 -7.57 -2.81 -7.40
C ASN A 391 -8.16 -2.17 -8.65
N ASN A 392 -7.32 -1.47 -9.39
CA ASN A 392 -7.71 -0.74 -10.60
C ASN A 392 -7.97 -1.65 -11.82
N LEU A 393 -7.79 -2.96 -11.70
CA LEU A 393 -8.10 -3.92 -12.79
C LEU A 393 -9.60 -4.22 -12.89
N TYR A 394 -10.34 -4.07 -11.78
CA TYR A 394 -11.75 -4.46 -11.70
C TYR A 394 -12.65 -3.25 -11.44
N THR A 395 -12.51 -2.21 -12.27
CA THR A 395 -13.36 -1.02 -12.27
C THR A 395 -14.15 -0.93 -13.58
N VAL A 396 -15.24 -0.18 -13.58
CA VAL A 396 -16.04 0.06 -14.81
C VAL A 396 -15.16 0.68 -15.89
N GLU A 397 -14.30 1.62 -15.53
CA GLU A 397 -13.38 2.31 -16.43
C GLU A 397 -12.35 1.34 -17.03
N ALA A 398 -11.84 0.40 -16.22
CA ALA A 398 -10.92 -0.64 -16.68
C ALA A 398 -11.59 -1.56 -17.71
N PHE A 399 -12.82 -1.99 -17.46
CA PHE A 399 -13.56 -2.87 -18.38
C PHE A 399 -13.86 -2.16 -19.71
N LYS A 400 -14.24 -0.87 -19.68
CA LYS A 400 -14.40 -0.06 -20.90
C LYS A 400 -13.09 0.00 -21.69
N GLU A 401 -11.97 0.16 -21.00
CA GLU A 401 -10.63 0.17 -21.62
C GLU A 401 -10.31 -1.19 -22.25
N TYR A 402 -10.51 -2.31 -21.55
CA TYR A 402 -10.29 -3.67 -22.09
C TYR A 402 -11.12 -3.91 -23.33
N LEU A 403 -12.41 -3.60 -23.29
CA LEU A 403 -13.32 -3.74 -24.44
C LEU A 403 -12.87 -2.90 -25.64
N SER A 404 -12.31 -1.70 -25.39
CA SER A 404 -11.76 -0.85 -26.44
C SER A 404 -10.52 -1.46 -27.14
N LYS A 405 -9.83 -2.41 -26.49
CA LYS A 405 -8.63 -3.09 -27.00
C LYS A 405 -8.94 -4.44 -27.66
N LEU A 406 -10.20 -4.86 -27.70
CA LEU A 406 -10.59 -6.05 -28.43
C LEU A 406 -10.75 -5.76 -29.92
N GLN A 407 -10.40 -6.73 -30.76
CA GLN A 407 -10.78 -6.73 -32.18
C GLN A 407 -12.26 -7.08 -32.34
N PRO A 408 -12.89 -6.83 -33.51
CA PRO A 408 -14.26 -7.24 -33.75
C PRO A 408 -14.47 -8.73 -33.48
N GLY A 409 -15.47 -9.08 -32.65
CA GLY A 409 -15.71 -10.45 -32.19
C GLY A 409 -14.81 -10.95 -31.05
N GLY A 410 -13.85 -10.16 -30.61
CA GLY A 410 -12.97 -10.51 -29.48
C GLY A 410 -13.71 -10.57 -28.15
N VAL A 411 -13.13 -11.29 -27.19
CA VAL A 411 -13.71 -11.54 -25.85
C VAL A 411 -12.77 -11.10 -24.73
N LEU A 412 -13.32 -10.36 -23.78
CA LEU A 412 -12.74 -10.18 -22.45
C LEU A 412 -13.20 -11.34 -21.55
N ALA A 413 -12.28 -12.11 -21.00
CA ALA A 413 -12.55 -13.21 -20.09
C ALA A 413 -11.95 -12.92 -18.71
N VAL A 414 -12.80 -12.77 -17.70
CA VAL A 414 -12.38 -12.49 -16.33
C VAL A 414 -12.83 -13.63 -15.42
N THR A 415 -11.88 -14.36 -14.84
CA THR A 415 -12.18 -15.52 -13.97
C THR A 415 -11.96 -15.16 -12.51
N ARG A 416 -13.00 -15.36 -11.69
CA ARG A 416 -13.03 -14.96 -10.27
C ARG A 416 -13.69 -16.04 -9.42
N LEU A 417 -13.34 -16.07 -8.12
CA LEU A 417 -13.92 -16.98 -7.15
C LEU A 417 -15.39 -16.66 -6.88
N ARG A 418 -16.14 -17.70 -6.53
CA ARG A 418 -17.50 -17.61 -6.01
C ARG A 418 -17.54 -18.15 -4.58
N ARG A 419 -18.15 -17.40 -3.67
CA ARG A 419 -18.44 -17.77 -2.27
C ARG A 419 -17.27 -18.04 -1.32
N LEU A 420 -16.02 -18.19 -1.78
CA LEU A 420 -14.92 -18.45 -0.86
C LEU A 420 -14.62 -17.22 0.02
N VAL A 421 -14.75 -16.04 -0.57
CA VAL A 421 -14.36 -14.75 0.03
C VAL A 421 -15.44 -13.68 -0.14
N GLY A 422 -16.43 -13.94 -0.96
CA GLY A 422 -17.48 -13.05 -1.41
C GLY A 422 -17.91 -13.51 -2.79
N ASP A 423 -18.89 -12.84 -3.39
CA ASP A 423 -19.35 -13.16 -4.73
C ASP A 423 -18.58 -12.34 -5.77
N GLU A 424 -17.26 -12.62 -5.93
CA GLU A 424 -16.37 -11.86 -6.82
C GLU A 424 -16.82 -12.00 -8.29
N SER A 425 -17.21 -13.21 -8.72
CA SER A 425 -17.73 -13.44 -10.07
C SER A 425 -19.05 -12.70 -10.33
N LEU A 426 -19.93 -12.60 -9.32
CA LEU A 426 -21.17 -11.82 -9.42
C LEU A 426 -20.86 -10.31 -9.51
N ARG A 427 -19.97 -9.78 -8.67
CA ARG A 427 -19.53 -8.38 -8.75
C ARG A 427 -18.92 -8.07 -10.11
N THR A 428 -18.07 -8.96 -10.62
CA THR A 428 -17.47 -8.85 -11.97
C THR A 428 -18.53 -8.79 -13.05
N THR A 429 -19.60 -9.60 -12.93
CA THR A 429 -20.75 -9.57 -13.85
C THR A 429 -21.42 -8.19 -13.84
N ILE A 430 -21.65 -7.62 -12.66
CA ILE A 430 -22.30 -6.30 -12.53
C ILE A 430 -21.41 -5.18 -13.09
N ILE A 431 -20.09 -5.24 -12.87
CA ILE A 431 -19.12 -4.31 -13.49
C ILE A 431 -19.19 -4.43 -15.02
N ALA A 432 -19.21 -5.66 -15.56
CA ALA A 432 -19.30 -5.91 -17.00
C ALA A 432 -20.58 -5.31 -17.59
N LEU A 433 -21.74 -5.59 -16.97
CA LEU A 433 -23.03 -5.03 -17.40
C LEU A 433 -23.01 -3.50 -17.40
N LYS A 434 -22.46 -2.90 -16.35
CA LYS A 434 -22.35 -1.43 -16.26
C LYS A 434 -21.39 -0.86 -17.31
N ALA A 435 -20.26 -1.52 -17.56
CA ALA A 435 -19.29 -1.06 -18.55
C ALA A 435 -19.87 -1.07 -19.97
N VAL A 436 -20.57 -2.15 -20.37
CA VAL A 436 -21.19 -2.23 -21.70
C VAL A 436 -22.40 -1.27 -21.82
N GLU A 437 -23.17 -1.04 -20.75
CA GLU A 437 -24.21 -0.03 -20.68
C GLU A 437 -23.64 1.37 -20.96
N GLU A 438 -22.56 1.76 -20.29
CA GLU A 438 -21.89 3.06 -20.48
C GLU A 438 -21.22 3.21 -21.86
N LEU A 439 -20.91 2.10 -22.53
CA LEU A 439 -20.46 2.10 -23.93
C LEU A 439 -21.63 2.17 -24.94
N GLY A 440 -22.88 2.25 -24.46
CA GLY A 440 -24.07 2.46 -25.30
C GLY A 440 -24.78 1.17 -25.72
N ALA A 441 -24.54 0.04 -25.06
CA ALA A 441 -25.24 -1.20 -25.32
C ALA A 441 -26.76 -1.01 -25.08
N GLN A 442 -27.59 -1.31 -26.10
CA GLN A 442 -29.05 -1.29 -26.00
C GLN A 442 -29.57 -2.36 -25.04
N ASP A 443 -28.93 -3.52 -25.05
CA ASP A 443 -29.20 -4.64 -24.18
C ASP A 443 -27.88 -5.21 -23.63
N PRO A 444 -27.41 -4.69 -22.48
CA PRO A 444 -26.18 -5.16 -21.83
C PRO A 444 -26.16 -6.66 -21.53
N THR A 445 -27.32 -7.28 -21.31
CA THR A 445 -27.43 -8.71 -20.97
C THR A 445 -27.01 -9.62 -22.12
N SER A 446 -27.15 -9.15 -23.36
CA SER A 446 -26.73 -9.89 -24.54
C SER A 446 -25.22 -9.92 -24.77
N GLN A 447 -24.47 -9.10 -24.05
CA GLN A 447 -23.03 -8.93 -24.21
C GLN A 447 -22.22 -9.58 -23.07
N VAL A 448 -22.89 -10.22 -22.11
CA VAL A 448 -22.26 -10.85 -20.93
C VAL A 448 -22.75 -12.30 -20.77
N VAL A 449 -21.78 -13.21 -20.63
CA VAL A 449 -22.04 -14.64 -20.35
C VAL A 449 -21.17 -15.06 -19.19
N VAL A 450 -21.73 -15.86 -18.25
CA VAL A 450 -21.00 -16.40 -17.10
C VAL A 450 -21.06 -17.93 -17.14
N VAL A 451 -19.89 -18.55 -17.09
CA VAL A 451 -19.75 -20.00 -16.94
C VAL A 451 -19.12 -20.31 -15.60
N MET A 452 -19.76 -21.18 -14.83
CA MET A 452 -19.30 -21.62 -13.51
C MET A 452 -18.60 -22.96 -13.61
N GLY A 453 -17.58 -23.17 -12.80
CA GLY A 453 -16.87 -24.42 -12.63
C GLY A 453 -16.30 -24.56 -11.22
N THR A 454 -15.64 -25.67 -10.96
CA THR A 454 -14.91 -25.96 -9.74
C THR A 454 -13.43 -26.20 -10.07
N ASP A 455 -12.56 -25.89 -9.12
CA ASP A 455 -11.13 -26.19 -9.22
C ASP A 455 -10.78 -27.53 -8.53
N LEU A 456 -9.49 -27.89 -8.56
CA LEU A 456 -8.95 -29.09 -7.90
C LEU A 456 -9.17 -29.13 -6.37
N PHE A 457 -9.61 -28.02 -5.78
CA PHE A 457 -9.84 -27.86 -4.34
C PHE A 457 -11.35 -27.70 -4.02
N ASP A 458 -12.23 -28.09 -4.93
CA ASP A 458 -13.68 -27.89 -4.85
C ASP A 458 -14.12 -26.42 -4.67
N SER A 459 -13.23 -25.47 -5.01
CA SER A 459 -13.59 -24.06 -4.98
C SER A 459 -14.40 -23.68 -6.21
N GLU A 460 -15.59 -23.13 -5.99
CA GLU A 460 -16.43 -22.62 -7.09
C GLU A 460 -15.85 -21.32 -7.64
N PHE A 461 -15.79 -21.18 -8.96
CA PHE A 461 -15.38 -19.97 -9.64
C PHE A 461 -16.13 -19.74 -10.94
N GLY A 462 -16.21 -18.49 -11.37
CA GLY A 462 -16.90 -18.11 -12.60
C GLY A 462 -15.99 -17.38 -13.57
N THR A 463 -16.08 -17.72 -14.84
CA THR A 463 -15.50 -16.92 -15.92
C THR A 463 -16.60 -16.04 -16.53
N VAL A 464 -16.45 -14.75 -16.37
CA VAL A 464 -17.30 -13.72 -16.96
C VAL A 464 -16.72 -13.35 -18.31
N MET A 465 -17.43 -13.69 -19.36
CA MET A 465 -17.09 -13.36 -20.76
C MET A 465 -17.87 -12.13 -21.19
N VAL A 466 -17.17 -11.15 -21.77
CA VAL A 466 -17.76 -9.88 -22.19
C VAL A 466 -17.31 -9.57 -23.61
N LYS A 467 -18.25 -9.09 -24.44
CA LYS A 467 -18.00 -8.63 -25.82
C LYS A 467 -18.48 -7.21 -26.00
N ALA A 468 -17.87 -6.49 -26.94
CA ALA A 468 -18.36 -5.20 -27.38
C ALA A 468 -19.64 -5.28 -28.22
N THR A 469 -19.99 -6.48 -28.70
CA THR A 469 -21.20 -6.78 -29.48
C THR A 469 -21.97 -7.93 -28.82
N PRO A 470 -23.28 -8.10 -29.08
CA PRO A 470 -24.01 -9.24 -28.56
C PRO A 470 -23.38 -10.58 -28.94
N PHE A 471 -23.48 -11.56 -28.03
CA PHE A 471 -23.16 -12.94 -28.37
C PHE A 471 -24.18 -13.47 -29.37
N THR A 472 -23.71 -14.17 -30.38
CA THR A 472 -24.58 -14.85 -31.37
C THR A 472 -25.14 -16.16 -30.81
N ASP A 473 -26.25 -16.65 -31.35
CA ASP A 473 -26.84 -17.95 -30.93
C ASP A 473 -25.87 -19.11 -31.14
N GLN A 474 -25.02 -19.04 -32.20
CA GLN A 474 -24.00 -20.05 -32.44
C GLN A 474 -22.89 -20.04 -31.37
N GLU A 475 -22.43 -18.86 -30.93
CA GLU A 475 -21.47 -18.73 -29.86
C GLU A 475 -22.03 -19.22 -28.53
N LEU A 476 -23.30 -18.89 -28.22
CA LEU A 476 -23.98 -19.36 -27.02
C LEU A 476 -24.15 -20.89 -27.02
N ALA A 477 -24.50 -21.49 -28.16
CA ALA A 477 -24.57 -22.93 -28.31
C ALA A 477 -23.21 -23.62 -28.12
N THR A 478 -22.13 -23.03 -28.68
CA THR A 478 -20.76 -23.52 -28.50
C THR A 478 -20.33 -23.45 -27.04
N ILE A 479 -20.55 -22.30 -26.37
CA ILE A 479 -20.25 -22.13 -24.95
C ILE A 479 -20.99 -23.18 -24.11
N THR A 480 -22.29 -23.37 -24.36
CA THR A 480 -23.14 -24.30 -23.59
C THR A 480 -22.67 -25.74 -23.77
N THR A 481 -22.37 -26.13 -25.00
CA THR A 481 -21.87 -27.48 -25.31
C THR A 481 -20.55 -27.74 -24.58
N LEU A 482 -19.58 -26.86 -24.76
CA LEU A 482 -18.25 -26.99 -24.12
C LEU A 482 -18.33 -26.94 -22.60
N ALA A 483 -19.21 -26.10 -22.04
CA ALA A 483 -19.41 -26.04 -20.60
C ALA A 483 -19.89 -27.42 -20.09
N ASN A 484 -20.91 -27.97 -20.70
CA ASN A 484 -21.48 -29.28 -20.33
C ASN A 484 -20.46 -30.42 -20.48
N GLU A 485 -19.73 -30.46 -21.62
CA GLU A 485 -18.71 -31.48 -21.87
C GLU A 485 -17.58 -31.46 -20.83
N ARG A 486 -17.29 -30.30 -20.27
CA ARG A 486 -16.23 -30.08 -19.26
C ARG A 486 -16.75 -30.13 -17.82
N GLY A 487 -18.01 -30.46 -17.59
CA GLY A 487 -18.60 -30.48 -16.25
C GLY A 487 -18.86 -29.12 -15.65
N ASN A 488 -18.86 -28.06 -16.47
CA ASN A 488 -19.16 -26.69 -16.07
C ASN A 488 -20.63 -26.33 -16.35
N GLY A 489 -21.14 -25.25 -15.80
CA GLY A 489 -22.51 -24.79 -16.02
C GLY A 489 -22.60 -23.34 -16.50
N VAL A 490 -23.49 -23.04 -17.44
CA VAL A 490 -23.81 -21.65 -17.81
C VAL A 490 -24.70 -21.05 -16.71
N ALA A 491 -24.19 -20.10 -15.95
CA ALA A 491 -24.91 -19.46 -14.86
C ALA A 491 -25.69 -18.21 -15.28
N TYR A 492 -25.23 -17.53 -16.34
CA TYR A 492 -25.84 -16.31 -16.86
C TYR A 492 -25.61 -16.20 -18.36
N ALA A 493 -26.67 -16.14 -19.14
CA ALA A 493 -26.64 -15.79 -20.56
C ALA A 493 -28.04 -15.34 -20.99
N LYS A 494 -28.13 -14.45 -22.01
CA LYS A 494 -29.41 -14.06 -22.59
C LYS A 494 -30.12 -15.23 -23.20
N GLY A 495 -31.40 -15.38 -22.90
CA GLY A 495 -32.24 -16.46 -23.42
C GLY A 495 -32.06 -17.82 -22.75
N SER A 496 -31.15 -17.94 -21.78
CA SER A 496 -30.97 -19.17 -20.96
C SER A 496 -31.46 -18.95 -19.54
N PRO A 497 -32.00 -19.97 -18.85
CA PRO A 497 -32.36 -19.85 -17.45
C PRO A 497 -31.10 -19.51 -16.60
N SER A 498 -31.13 -18.38 -15.93
CA SER A 498 -30.04 -17.98 -15.02
C SER A 498 -30.07 -18.86 -13.76
N GLN A 499 -28.88 -19.14 -13.22
CA GLN A 499 -28.71 -19.99 -12.05
C GLN A 499 -28.30 -19.20 -10.81
N HIS A 500 -28.56 -19.71 -9.62
CA HIS A 500 -28.11 -19.16 -8.35
C HIS A 500 -28.42 -17.66 -8.20
N GLU A 501 -27.43 -16.87 -7.84
CA GLU A 501 -27.51 -15.43 -7.61
C GLU A 501 -27.80 -14.65 -8.90
N TRP A 502 -27.39 -15.17 -10.04
CA TRP A 502 -27.68 -14.57 -11.36
C TRP A 502 -29.17 -14.66 -11.73
N ALA A 503 -29.90 -15.65 -11.20
CA ALA A 503 -31.36 -15.69 -11.36
C ALA A 503 -32.02 -14.50 -10.64
N GLN A 504 -31.54 -14.13 -9.46
CA GLN A 504 -32.01 -12.95 -8.74
C GLN A 504 -31.62 -11.65 -9.47
N LEU A 505 -30.39 -11.57 -10.02
CA LEU A 505 -29.94 -10.46 -10.83
C LEU A 505 -30.80 -10.27 -12.08
N SER A 506 -31.15 -11.37 -12.79
CA SER A 506 -31.97 -11.34 -13.98
C SER A 506 -33.44 -10.97 -13.69
N ALA A 507 -33.95 -11.28 -12.51
CA ALA A 507 -35.30 -10.96 -12.06
C ALA A 507 -35.43 -9.51 -11.50
N ALA A 508 -34.32 -8.85 -11.22
CA ALA A 508 -34.34 -7.51 -10.66
C ALA A 508 -34.64 -6.45 -11.74
N GLU A 509 -35.23 -5.35 -11.34
CA GLU A 509 -35.56 -4.21 -12.22
C GLU A 509 -34.31 -3.65 -12.93
N SER A 510 -33.18 -3.63 -12.23
CA SER A 510 -31.89 -3.26 -12.80
C SER A 510 -30.72 -3.82 -11.95
N PRO A 511 -29.50 -3.95 -12.53
CA PRO A 511 -28.31 -4.33 -11.78
C PRO A 511 -28.00 -3.39 -10.60
N ALA A 512 -28.35 -2.10 -10.71
CA ALA A 512 -28.20 -1.12 -9.64
C ALA A 512 -29.13 -1.41 -8.45
N VAL A 513 -30.43 -1.67 -8.71
CA VAL A 513 -31.39 -2.05 -7.67
C VAL A 513 -30.97 -3.35 -7.01
N PHE A 514 -30.57 -4.34 -7.78
CA PHE A 514 -30.08 -5.62 -7.26
C PHE A 514 -28.88 -5.46 -6.34
N CYS A 515 -27.83 -4.74 -6.77
CA CYS A 515 -26.59 -4.65 -6.00
C CYS A 515 -26.77 -3.95 -4.63
N HIS A 516 -27.75 -3.02 -4.53
CA HIS A 516 -28.07 -2.38 -3.24
C HIS A 516 -28.90 -3.28 -2.33
N ALA A 517 -29.76 -4.14 -2.87
CA ALA A 517 -30.60 -5.05 -2.11
C ALA A 517 -29.91 -6.37 -1.74
N TYR A 518 -28.86 -6.75 -2.47
CA TYR A 518 -28.16 -8.02 -2.24
C TYR A 518 -27.44 -8.03 -0.89
N ARG A 519 -27.34 -9.23 -0.27
CA ARG A 519 -26.73 -9.44 1.07
C ARG A 519 -25.29 -8.92 1.21
N LEU A 520 -24.51 -8.94 0.12
CA LEU A 520 -23.16 -8.40 0.06
C LEU A 520 -23.15 -7.09 -0.75
N ASN A 521 -22.16 -6.27 -0.56
CA ASN A 521 -21.92 -5.12 -1.42
C ASN A 521 -21.26 -5.60 -2.73
N VAL A 522 -22.07 -5.91 -3.72
CA VAL A 522 -21.63 -6.33 -5.07
C VAL A 522 -21.75 -5.20 -6.10
N CYS A 523 -22.02 -3.98 -5.65
CA CYS A 523 -22.09 -2.81 -6.54
C CYS A 523 -20.79 -2.59 -7.28
N PRO A 524 -20.86 -2.06 -8.53
CA PRO A 524 -19.68 -1.91 -9.37
C PRO A 524 -18.67 -0.95 -8.74
N THR A 525 -17.41 -1.31 -8.86
CA THR A 525 -16.27 -0.47 -8.45
C THR A 525 -15.89 0.49 -9.56
N THR A 526 -15.40 1.66 -9.18
CA THR A 526 -14.94 2.73 -10.07
C THR A 526 -13.52 3.14 -9.70
N ASP A 527 -12.83 3.89 -10.56
CA ASP A 527 -11.51 4.42 -10.28
C ASP A 527 -11.49 5.41 -9.07
N ASP A 528 -12.65 5.96 -8.70
CA ASP A 528 -12.77 6.74 -7.46
C ASP A 528 -12.93 5.88 -6.22
N LYS A 529 -13.45 4.64 -6.35
CA LYS A 529 -13.64 3.67 -5.27
C LYS A 529 -13.24 2.26 -5.71
N PRO A 530 -11.93 1.99 -5.94
CA PRO A 530 -11.46 0.75 -6.56
C PRO A 530 -11.28 -0.41 -5.56
N PHE A 531 -12.15 -0.55 -4.57
CA PHE A 531 -12.07 -1.58 -3.53
C PHE A 531 -12.88 -2.81 -3.90
N PHE A 532 -12.44 -3.53 -4.93
CA PHE A 532 -13.16 -4.67 -5.50
C PHE A 532 -13.44 -5.79 -4.49
N PHE A 533 -12.53 -6.06 -3.56
CA PHE A 533 -12.67 -7.14 -2.58
C PHE A 533 -13.46 -6.74 -1.34
N ASN A 534 -13.76 -5.46 -1.14
CA ASN A 534 -14.59 -5.02 -0.03
C ASN A 534 -16.07 -5.25 -0.36
N MET A 535 -16.60 -6.38 0.10
CA MET A 535 -18.01 -6.78 -0.12
C MET A 535 -18.89 -6.65 1.12
N LYS A 536 -18.36 -6.16 2.24
CA LYS A 536 -19.15 -5.85 3.43
C LYS A 536 -19.62 -4.39 3.42
N ARG A 537 -20.84 -4.18 3.93
CA ARG A 537 -21.34 -2.83 4.24
C ARG A 537 -20.94 -2.45 5.66
N PHE A 538 -20.85 -1.16 5.93
CA PHE A 538 -20.50 -0.63 7.25
C PHE A 538 -21.40 -1.20 8.37
N GLY A 539 -22.72 -1.39 8.12
CA GLY A 539 -23.66 -1.97 9.06
C GLY A 539 -23.48 -3.46 9.39
N ASP A 540 -22.70 -4.17 8.56
CA ASP A 540 -22.50 -5.63 8.66
C ASP A 540 -21.15 -6.00 9.29
N ILE A 541 -20.39 -5.00 9.75
CA ILE A 541 -19.08 -5.20 10.38
C ILE A 541 -19.25 -6.03 11.66
N GLY A 542 -18.46 -7.09 11.80
CA GLY A 542 -18.50 -8.02 12.94
C GLY A 542 -19.60 -9.08 12.86
N GLN A 543 -20.52 -9.04 11.88
CA GLN A 543 -21.49 -10.10 11.67
C GLN A 543 -20.86 -11.27 10.87
N ARG A 544 -21.15 -12.50 11.30
CA ARG A 544 -20.82 -13.69 10.51
C ARG A 544 -21.80 -13.79 9.34
N MET A 545 -21.30 -13.60 8.14
CA MET A 545 -22.11 -13.78 6.92
C MET A 545 -21.91 -15.19 6.36
N ILE A 546 -23.00 -15.83 5.96
CA ILE A 546 -22.96 -17.14 5.29
C ILE A 546 -22.22 -16.97 3.95
N GLY A 547 -21.20 -17.78 3.72
CA GLY A 547 -20.34 -17.71 2.54
C GLY A 547 -19.08 -16.83 2.68
N TYR A 548 -18.90 -16.16 3.82
CA TYR A 548 -17.67 -15.48 4.19
C TYR A 548 -16.83 -16.45 5.03
N SER A 549 -15.80 -17.03 4.43
CA SER A 549 -14.96 -18.08 5.06
C SER A 549 -13.90 -17.54 6.03
N TYR A 550 -14.11 -16.34 6.63
CA TYR A 550 -13.11 -15.78 7.51
C TYR A 550 -13.36 -16.03 8.98
N SER A 551 -12.33 -16.54 9.62
CA SER A 551 -12.22 -16.49 11.08
C SER A 551 -12.11 -15.04 11.60
N VAL A 552 -11.61 -14.09 10.77
CA VAL A 552 -11.41 -12.69 11.16
C VAL A 552 -11.75 -11.73 10.01
N ASP A 553 -12.57 -10.73 10.31
CA ASP A 553 -12.98 -9.68 9.38
C ASP A 553 -11.90 -8.57 9.28
N PRO A 554 -11.29 -8.32 8.11
CA PRO A 554 -10.24 -7.30 7.97
C PRO A 554 -10.76 -5.88 8.18
N VAL A 555 -12.01 -5.60 7.84
CA VAL A 555 -12.65 -4.31 8.07
C VAL A 555 -12.84 -4.08 9.57
N LEU A 556 -13.23 -5.13 10.31
CA LEU A 556 -13.29 -5.08 11.78
C LEU A 556 -11.90 -4.80 12.38
N ILE A 557 -10.84 -5.46 11.86
CA ILE A 557 -9.47 -5.21 12.33
C ILE A 557 -9.07 -3.75 12.06
N LEU A 558 -9.39 -3.20 10.88
CA LEU A 558 -9.13 -1.80 10.57
C LEU A 558 -9.80 -0.87 11.59
N PHE A 559 -11.08 -1.09 11.90
CA PHE A 559 -11.82 -0.28 12.88
C PHE A 559 -11.31 -0.47 14.31
N LEU A 560 -10.98 -1.69 14.72
CA LEU A 560 -10.35 -1.95 16.02
C LEU A 560 -9.00 -1.25 16.13
N THR A 561 -8.16 -1.37 15.09
CA THR A 561 -6.86 -0.70 15.04
C THR A 561 -7.02 0.81 15.07
N PHE A 562 -7.95 1.36 14.28
CA PHE A 562 -8.29 2.78 14.30
C PHE A 562 -8.73 3.23 15.70
N GLY A 563 -9.62 2.48 16.36
CA GLY A 563 -10.07 2.76 17.71
C GLY A 563 -8.93 2.74 18.74
N ILE A 564 -8.04 1.76 18.65
CA ILE A 564 -6.85 1.65 19.52
C ILE A 564 -5.90 2.84 19.30
N LEU A 565 -5.59 3.15 18.03
CA LEU A 565 -4.71 4.28 17.69
C LEU A 565 -5.31 5.62 18.13
N LEU A 566 -6.62 5.79 17.96
CA LEU A 566 -7.37 6.95 18.43
C LEU A 566 -7.29 7.06 19.96
N ALA A 567 -7.55 5.96 20.68
CA ALA A 567 -7.47 5.93 22.13
C ALA A 567 -6.05 6.24 22.63
N LEU A 568 -5.02 5.65 22.02
CA LEU A 568 -3.62 5.92 22.34
C LEU A 568 -3.24 7.39 22.04
N SER A 569 -3.72 7.95 20.94
CA SER A 569 -3.49 9.36 20.58
C SER A 569 -4.20 10.30 21.57
N ILE A 570 -5.42 10.00 21.95
CA ILE A 570 -6.17 10.75 22.96
C ILE A 570 -5.46 10.67 24.33
N LEU A 571 -5.05 9.49 24.76
CA LEU A 571 -4.32 9.30 26.01
C LEU A 571 -2.96 10.02 25.97
N GLY A 572 -2.24 9.90 24.85
CA GLY A 572 -0.99 10.61 24.61
C GLY A 572 -1.13 12.13 24.65
N TYR A 573 -2.29 12.66 24.27
CA TYR A 573 -2.62 14.08 24.41
C TYR A 573 -3.03 14.46 25.82
N PHE A 574 -3.99 13.74 26.43
CA PHE A 574 -4.61 14.13 27.72
C PHE A 574 -3.70 13.93 28.92
N ILE A 575 -2.89 12.87 28.95
CA ILE A 575 -2.00 12.58 30.08
C ILE A 575 -0.98 13.69 30.29
N PRO A 576 -0.25 14.16 29.27
CA PRO A 576 0.74 15.23 29.44
C PRO A 576 0.12 16.60 29.69
N ILE A 577 -0.99 16.90 29.02
CA ILE A 577 -1.64 18.21 29.19
C ILE A 577 -2.12 18.43 30.62
N ARG A 578 -2.45 17.34 31.35
CA ARG A 578 -2.78 17.44 32.78
C ARG A 578 -1.57 17.79 33.65
N ARG A 579 -0.37 17.35 33.24
CA ARG A 579 0.90 17.60 33.95
C ARG A 579 1.51 18.97 33.64
N ILE A 580 1.10 19.62 32.55
CA ILE A 580 1.58 20.96 32.19
C ILE A 580 0.89 22.00 33.07
N PRO A 581 1.63 22.91 33.73
CA PRO A 581 1.06 24.03 34.51
C PRO A 581 0.11 24.89 33.66
N LYS A 582 -1.00 25.35 34.24
CA LYS A 582 -2.03 26.14 33.52
C LYS A 582 -1.46 27.33 32.75
N LYS A 583 -0.41 28.03 33.31
CA LYS A 583 0.27 29.17 32.67
C LYS A 583 1.07 28.80 31.41
N LYS A 584 1.45 27.51 31.22
CA LYS A 584 2.20 27.00 30.07
C LYS A 584 1.31 26.24 29.06
N LYS A 585 -0.01 26.28 29.24
CA LYS A 585 -0.93 25.61 28.29
C LYS A 585 -1.21 26.52 27.10
N PRO A 586 -0.98 26.02 25.85
CA PRO A 586 -1.38 26.73 24.67
C PRO A 586 -2.91 26.92 24.61
N PRO A 587 -3.41 28.01 23.99
CA PRO A 587 -4.83 28.22 23.77
C PRO A 587 -5.44 27.05 22.95
N ARG A 588 -6.69 26.68 23.24
CA ARG A 588 -7.37 25.54 22.58
C ARG A 588 -7.43 25.69 21.06
N LEU A 589 -7.65 26.91 20.56
CA LEU A 589 -7.71 27.20 19.12
C LEU A 589 -6.34 27.02 18.42
N VAL A 590 -5.24 27.33 19.15
CA VAL A 590 -3.88 27.07 18.64
C VAL A 590 -3.62 25.57 18.57
N LEU A 591 -4.10 24.80 19.54
CA LEU A 591 -4.01 23.32 19.47
C LEU A 591 -4.85 22.74 18.35
N LEU A 592 -6.06 23.26 18.14
CA LEU A 592 -6.94 22.85 17.04
C LEU A 592 -6.26 23.10 15.66
N TYR A 593 -5.49 24.18 15.54
CA TYR A 593 -4.69 24.42 14.34
C TYR A 593 -3.70 23.27 14.07
N PHE A 594 -2.92 22.85 15.09
CA PHE A 594 -1.95 21.76 14.94
C PHE A 594 -2.61 20.41 14.68
N VAL A 595 -3.79 20.15 15.26
CA VAL A 595 -4.61 18.98 14.94
C VAL A 595 -5.06 19.03 13.48
N ALA A 596 -5.57 20.16 13.02
CA ALA A 596 -6.11 20.34 11.68
C ALA A 596 -5.03 20.15 10.59
N ILE A 597 -3.84 20.73 10.76
CA ILE A 597 -2.75 20.54 9.80
C ILE A 597 -2.21 19.09 9.80
N GLY A 598 -2.21 18.41 10.96
CA GLY A 598 -1.80 17.00 11.04
C GLY A 598 -2.80 16.07 10.36
N LEU A 599 -4.09 16.26 10.64
CA LEU A 599 -5.17 15.52 9.96
C LEU A 599 -5.13 15.76 8.45
N GLY A 600 -5.12 17.04 8.04
CA GLY A 600 -5.17 17.42 6.64
C GLY A 600 -3.99 16.89 5.84
N TYR A 601 -2.77 16.99 6.39
CA TYR A 601 -1.56 16.55 5.70
C TYR A 601 -1.61 15.06 5.36
N LEU A 602 -1.88 14.21 6.34
CA LEU A 602 -1.89 12.76 6.14
C LEU A 602 -3.08 12.27 5.30
N ILE A 603 -4.26 12.92 5.39
CA ILE A 603 -5.38 12.59 4.50
C ILE A 603 -4.98 12.91 3.05
N VAL A 604 -4.43 14.09 2.78
CA VAL A 604 -3.99 14.50 1.43
C VAL A 604 -2.88 13.59 0.93
N GLU A 605 -1.86 13.31 1.75
CA GLU A 605 -0.76 12.41 1.42
C GLU A 605 -1.28 11.02 1.02
N SER A 606 -2.13 10.40 1.86
CA SER A 606 -2.70 9.08 1.61
C SER A 606 -3.51 9.04 0.31
N VAL A 607 -4.38 10.02 0.09
CA VAL A 607 -5.20 10.09 -1.12
C VAL A 607 -4.35 10.32 -2.37
N MET A 608 -3.31 11.18 -2.29
CA MET A 608 -2.40 11.41 -3.42
C MET A 608 -1.60 10.16 -3.78
N ILE A 609 -1.09 9.42 -2.78
CA ILE A 609 -0.40 8.15 -3.00
C ILE A 609 -1.33 7.18 -3.73
N GLN A 610 -2.57 7.01 -3.28
CA GLN A 610 -3.53 6.06 -3.83
C GLN A 610 -3.99 6.46 -5.25
N ARG A 611 -4.36 7.70 -5.48
CA ARG A 611 -4.77 8.18 -6.83
C ARG A 611 -3.64 8.09 -7.86
N LEU A 612 -2.38 8.34 -7.45
CA LEU A 612 -1.24 8.29 -8.35
C LEU A 612 -0.68 6.87 -8.55
N VAL A 613 -1.22 5.84 -7.87
CA VAL A 613 -0.91 4.42 -8.17
C VAL A 613 -1.21 4.12 -9.64
N LEU A 614 -2.37 4.53 -10.13
CA LEU A 614 -2.76 4.30 -11.53
C LEU A 614 -1.80 4.98 -12.53
N LEU A 615 -1.32 6.20 -12.22
CA LEU A 615 -0.33 6.89 -13.04
C LEU A 615 1.04 6.19 -13.01
N LEU A 616 1.52 5.79 -11.82
CA LEU A 616 2.87 5.26 -11.62
C LEU A 616 2.95 3.74 -11.86
N GLY A 617 1.81 3.06 -11.88
CA GLY A 617 1.68 1.65 -12.22
C GLY A 617 1.97 0.67 -11.08
N TYR A 618 2.53 1.15 -9.94
CA TYR A 618 2.90 0.30 -8.80
C TYR A 618 2.65 1.02 -7.46
N PRO A 619 1.98 0.38 -6.50
CA PRO A 619 1.77 0.98 -5.18
C PRO A 619 3.07 1.39 -4.48
N THR A 620 4.13 0.56 -4.58
CA THR A 620 5.44 0.86 -3.97
C THR A 620 6.12 2.07 -4.64
N TYR A 621 6.03 2.20 -5.96
CA TYR A 621 6.59 3.37 -6.65
C TYR A 621 5.77 4.62 -6.35
N SER A 622 4.43 4.50 -6.30
CA SER A 622 3.58 5.63 -5.91
C SER A 622 3.92 6.08 -4.49
N LEU A 623 3.99 5.16 -3.53
CA LEU A 623 4.40 5.47 -2.17
C LEU A 623 5.75 6.21 -2.15
N SER A 624 6.78 5.65 -2.79
CA SER A 624 8.12 6.23 -2.74
C SER A 624 8.23 7.58 -3.46
N VAL A 625 7.64 7.71 -4.66
CA VAL A 625 7.73 8.95 -5.46
C VAL A 625 6.88 10.05 -4.85
N VAL A 626 5.61 9.76 -4.52
CA VAL A 626 4.68 10.78 -4.00
C VAL A 626 5.08 11.24 -2.61
N LEU A 627 5.39 10.28 -1.70
CA LEU A 627 5.84 10.59 -0.35
C LEU A 627 7.12 11.43 -0.37
N SER A 628 8.12 11.01 -1.16
CA SER A 628 9.39 11.73 -1.24
C SER A 628 9.23 13.11 -1.87
N ALA A 629 8.46 13.24 -2.94
CA ALA A 629 8.19 14.53 -3.57
C ALA A 629 7.43 15.46 -2.61
N LEU A 630 6.38 14.95 -1.94
CA LEU A 630 5.60 15.73 -0.99
C LEU A 630 6.47 16.22 0.18
N LEU A 631 7.27 15.33 0.77
CA LEU A 631 8.19 15.70 1.86
C LEU A 631 9.26 16.70 1.41
N ALA A 632 9.89 16.49 0.25
CA ALA A 632 10.90 17.41 -0.27
C ALA A 632 10.33 18.82 -0.51
N TRP A 633 9.17 18.90 -1.17
CA TRP A 633 8.50 20.18 -1.43
C TRP A 633 7.94 20.82 -0.16
N THR A 634 7.46 20.02 0.79
CA THR A 634 7.09 20.48 2.14
C THR A 634 8.30 21.07 2.86
N GLY A 635 9.48 20.44 2.75
CA GLY A 635 10.74 20.99 3.25
C GLY A 635 11.09 22.32 2.62
N VAL A 636 10.99 22.45 1.29
CA VAL A 636 11.22 23.72 0.59
C VAL A 636 10.22 24.79 1.05
N GLY A 637 8.94 24.44 1.21
CA GLY A 637 7.90 25.33 1.75
C GLY A 637 8.22 25.80 3.18
N ALA A 638 8.71 24.88 4.01
CA ALA A 638 9.15 25.19 5.36
C ALA A 638 10.32 26.18 5.39
N TRP A 639 11.32 25.94 4.55
CA TRP A 639 12.44 26.88 4.39
C TRP A 639 11.98 28.24 3.84
N TRP A 640 11.09 28.25 2.85
CA TRP A 640 10.53 29.49 2.30
C TRP A 640 9.78 30.29 3.36
N SER A 641 9.07 29.64 4.27
CA SER A 641 8.33 30.29 5.36
C SER A 641 9.21 31.13 6.29
N THR A 642 10.53 30.91 6.33
CA THR A 642 11.47 31.72 7.12
C THR A 642 11.62 33.17 6.61
N ARG A 643 11.20 33.42 5.36
CA ARG A 643 11.25 34.73 4.71
C ARG A 643 9.97 35.54 4.90
N PHE A 644 8.97 35.03 5.62
CA PHE A 644 7.70 35.71 5.81
C PHE A 644 7.88 36.93 6.76
N VAL A 645 7.67 38.13 6.22
CA VAL A 645 7.69 39.39 6.98
C VAL A 645 6.41 39.53 7.81
N ASN A 646 5.24 39.31 7.18
CA ASN A 646 3.94 39.28 7.84
C ASN A 646 3.45 37.82 7.91
N GLU A 647 3.83 37.11 8.97
CA GLU A 647 3.52 35.67 9.13
C GLU A 647 2.03 35.38 9.12
N ARG A 648 1.18 36.24 9.70
CA ARG A 648 -0.27 36.04 9.72
C ARG A 648 -0.87 36.07 8.30
N ARG A 649 -0.54 37.10 7.52
CA ARG A 649 -1.04 37.26 6.15
C ARG A 649 -0.48 36.18 5.22
N ALA A 650 0.82 35.91 5.27
CA ALA A 650 1.48 34.92 4.43
C ALA A 650 0.98 33.50 4.72
N LEU A 651 0.79 33.15 5.99
CA LEU A 651 0.20 31.88 6.39
C LEU A 651 -1.25 31.75 5.93
N GLY A 652 -2.04 32.82 6.06
CA GLY A 652 -3.42 32.87 5.57
C GLY A 652 -3.53 32.62 4.05
N ILE A 653 -2.66 33.27 3.27
CA ILE A 653 -2.59 33.05 1.80
C ILE A 653 -2.18 31.61 1.51
N SER A 654 -1.14 31.11 2.17
CA SER A 654 -0.63 29.75 1.94
C SER A 654 -1.67 28.66 2.26
N LEU A 655 -2.34 28.76 3.41
CA LEU A 655 -3.40 27.82 3.80
C LEU A 655 -4.64 27.95 2.91
N GLY A 656 -5.02 29.16 2.49
CA GLY A 656 -6.09 29.39 1.55
C GLY A 656 -5.80 28.77 0.19
N THR A 657 -4.58 28.94 -0.32
CA THR A 657 -4.11 28.31 -1.56
C THR A 657 -4.08 26.80 -1.42
N ALA A 658 -3.56 26.24 -0.31
CA ALA A 658 -3.57 24.81 -0.06
C ALA A 658 -4.98 24.24 -0.06
N THR A 659 -5.92 24.89 0.65
CA THR A 659 -7.34 24.48 0.67
C THR A 659 -7.93 24.44 -0.72
N ALA A 660 -7.73 25.50 -1.51
CA ALA A 660 -8.27 25.60 -2.88
C ALA A 660 -7.65 24.56 -3.82
N LEU A 661 -6.32 24.36 -3.76
CA LEU A 661 -5.62 23.35 -4.54
C LEU A 661 -6.10 21.93 -4.20
N ILE A 662 -6.21 21.60 -2.92
CA ILE A 662 -6.67 20.27 -2.48
C ILE A 662 -8.13 20.09 -2.94
N ALA A 663 -9.02 21.04 -2.68
CA ALA A 663 -10.40 20.92 -3.06
C ALA A 663 -10.56 20.75 -4.60
N SER A 664 -9.91 21.60 -5.40
CA SER A 664 -9.99 21.52 -6.86
C SER A 664 -9.39 20.21 -7.43
N SER A 665 -8.39 19.62 -6.78
CA SER A 665 -7.75 18.38 -7.23
C SER A 665 -8.73 17.19 -7.24
N ALA A 666 -9.81 17.24 -6.48
CA ALA A 666 -10.84 16.22 -6.51
C ALA A 666 -11.44 16.01 -7.92
N TRP A 667 -11.45 17.05 -8.76
CA TRP A 667 -12.00 17.03 -10.13
C TRP A 667 -10.92 16.82 -11.19
N TRP A 668 -9.86 17.63 -11.19
CA TRP A 668 -8.89 17.62 -12.30
C TRP A 668 -7.85 16.51 -12.23
N LEU A 669 -7.54 15.98 -11.02
CA LEU A 669 -6.49 14.97 -10.87
C LEU A 669 -6.83 13.61 -11.51
N PRO A 670 -8.08 13.06 -11.35
CA PRO A 670 -8.48 11.85 -12.07
C PRO A 670 -8.36 12.00 -13.59
N GLU A 671 -8.79 13.13 -14.13
CA GLU A 671 -8.74 13.45 -15.57
C GLU A 671 -7.29 13.50 -16.05
N LEU A 672 -6.40 14.19 -15.31
CA LEU A 672 -4.97 14.23 -15.62
C LEU A 672 -4.37 12.80 -15.65
N VAL A 673 -4.68 11.98 -14.64
CA VAL A 673 -4.15 10.60 -14.54
C VAL A 673 -4.59 9.79 -15.74
N SER A 674 -5.86 9.82 -16.11
CA SER A 674 -6.41 9.06 -17.24
C SER A 674 -5.76 9.43 -18.57
N HIS A 675 -5.47 10.71 -18.82
CA HIS A 675 -4.81 11.18 -20.03
C HIS A 675 -3.30 10.86 -20.08
N GLN A 676 -2.65 10.80 -18.92
CA GLN A 676 -1.18 10.65 -18.84
C GLN A 676 -0.70 9.20 -18.58
N ILE A 677 -1.61 8.26 -18.41
CA ILE A 677 -1.27 6.84 -18.16
C ILE A 677 -0.46 6.22 -19.32
N THR A 678 -0.62 6.73 -20.54
CA THR A 678 0.07 6.28 -21.75
C THR A 678 1.51 6.80 -21.86
N ALA A 679 1.90 7.79 -21.07
CA ALA A 679 3.25 8.37 -21.11
C ALA A 679 4.33 7.37 -20.65
N SER A 680 5.59 7.61 -21.01
CA SER A 680 6.71 6.81 -20.52
C SER A 680 6.85 6.90 -19.01
N PHE A 681 7.42 5.88 -18.35
CA PHE A 681 7.55 5.85 -16.89
C PHE A 681 8.24 7.09 -16.31
N VAL A 682 9.33 7.54 -16.95
CA VAL A 682 10.05 8.75 -16.51
C VAL A 682 9.16 9.99 -16.56
N VAL A 683 8.39 10.15 -17.65
CA VAL A 683 7.46 11.29 -17.81
C VAL A 683 6.36 11.21 -16.74
N ARG A 684 5.82 10.04 -16.45
CA ARG A 684 4.80 9.84 -15.40
C ARG A 684 5.35 10.19 -14.00
N VAL A 685 6.59 9.83 -13.71
CA VAL A 685 7.27 10.24 -12.47
C VAL A 685 7.42 11.76 -12.38
N LEU A 686 7.87 12.40 -13.48
CA LEU A 686 8.00 13.86 -13.52
C LEU A 686 6.65 14.58 -13.36
N ILE A 687 5.58 14.05 -13.97
CA ILE A 687 4.21 14.56 -13.81
C ILE A 687 3.77 14.41 -12.35
N ALA A 688 3.97 13.24 -11.72
CA ALA A 688 3.62 13.03 -10.32
C ALA A 688 4.35 14.02 -9.39
N VAL A 689 5.65 14.23 -9.60
CA VAL A 689 6.46 15.21 -8.83
C VAL A 689 5.95 16.62 -9.05
N ALA A 690 5.62 17.01 -10.30
CA ALA A 690 5.11 18.35 -10.63
C ALA A 690 3.71 18.60 -10.05
N VAL A 691 2.84 17.58 -10.08
CA VAL A 691 1.50 17.64 -9.47
C VAL A 691 1.60 17.85 -7.96
N VAL A 692 2.48 17.11 -7.29
CA VAL A 692 2.62 17.15 -5.82
C VAL A 692 3.30 18.44 -5.34
N MET A 693 4.11 19.09 -6.17
CA MET A 693 4.89 20.28 -5.82
C MET A 693 4.06 21.41 -5.17
N PRO A 694 2.97 21.92 -5.78
CA PRO A 694 2.23 23.03 -5.21
C PRO A 694 1.55 22.70 -3.88
N PHE A 695 1.16 21.44 -3.67
CA PHE A 695 0.63 20.97 -2.39
C PHE A 695 1.73 20.99 -1.31
N GLY A 696 2.88 20.36 -1.59
CA GLY A 696 4.00 20.35 -0.65
C GLY A 696 4.47 21.75 -0.28
N LEU A 697 4.65 22.65 -1.26
CA LEU A 697 5.09 24.01 -1.01
C LEU A 697 4.13 24.79 -0.10
N THR A 698 2.82 24.71 -0.34
CA THR A 698 1.83 25.46 0.42
C THR A 698 1.61 24.85 1.81
N MET A 699 1.43 23.53 1.90
CA MET A 699 1.26 22.82 3.17
C MET A 699 2.50 22.92 4.08
N GLY A 700 3.70 22.94 3.48
CA GLY A 700 4.97 22.99 4.19
C GLY A 700 5.22 24.26 4.98
N THR A 701 4.54 25.35 4.66
CA THR A 701 4.66 26.61 5.42
C THR A 701 3.94 26.57 6.77
N ALA A 702 2.93 25.69 6.90
CA ALA A 702 2.00 25.68 8.03
C ALA A 702 2.70 25.36 9.35
N MET A 703 3.39 24.22 9.44
CA MET A 703 3.99 23.74 10.69
C MET A 703 5.05 24.72 11.25
N PRO A 704 6.10 25.13 10.50
CA PRO A 704 7.16 25.98 11.05
C PRO A 704 6.65 27.38 11.40
N THR A 705 5.71 27.95 10.62
CA THR A 705 5.14 29.26 10.94
C THR A 705 4.25 29.17 12.18
N GLY A 706 3.44 28.12 12.29
CA GLY A 706 2.64 27.86 13.50
C GLY A 706 3.50 27.72 14.75
N LEU A 707 4.61 26.94 14.67
CA LEU A 707 5.53 26.76 15.79
C LEU A 707 6.17 28.09 16.23
N ARG A 708 6.68 28.91 15.29
CA ARG A 708 7.26 30.24 15.61
C ARG A 708 6.24 31.16 16.28
N ARG A 709 5.02 31.21 15.77
CA ARG A 709 3.95 32.04 16.38
C ARG A 709 3.56 31.53 17.77
N MET A 710 3.43 30.22 17.96
CA MET A 710 3.08 29.64 19.25
C MET A 710 4.17 29.85 20.31
N GLU A 711 5.44 29.76 19.93
CA GLU A 711 6.58 29.95 20.84
C GLU A 711 6.61 31.37 21.42
N ARG A 712 6.09 32.39 20.69
CA ARG A 712 5.93 33.78 21.20
C ARG A 712 4.86 33.88 22.28
N ILE A 713 3.86 33.00 22.26
CA ILE A 713 2.76 32.98 23.23
C ILE A 713 3.13 32.16 24.47
N VAL A 714 3.70 30.96 24.22
CA VAL A 714 4.07 29.99 25.26
C VAL A 714 5.47 29.43 24.96
N VAL A 715 6.46 29.94 25.71
CA VAL A 715 7.85 29.51 25.57
C VAL A 715 8.01 28.02 25.88
N GLU A 716 8.90 27.33 25.16
CA GLU A 716 9.18 25.89 25.26
C GLU A 716 7.98 24.97 24.86
N SER A 717 7.03 25.46 24.08
CA SER A 717 5.84 24.71 23.68
C SER A 717 6.01 23.91 22.37
N THR A 718 7.08 24.16 21.62
CA THR A 718 7.38 23.53 20.32
C THR A 718 7.26 21.98 20.33
N PRO A 719 7.89 21.23 21.27
CA PRO A 719 7.78 19.76 21.26
C PRO A 719 6.36 19.27 21.51
N PHE A 720 5.56 20.02 22.29
CA PHE A 720 4.17 19.66 22.57
C PHE A 720 3.29 19.85 21.33
N ALA A 721 3.42 20.96 20.60
CA ALA A 721 2.70 21.18 19.36
C ALA A 721 3.05 20.14 18.30
N TRP A 722 4.33 19.78 18.22
CA TRP A 722 4.81 18.75 17.32
C TRP A 722 4.22 17.38 17.66
N ALA A 723 4.14 17.04 18.95
CA ALA A 723 3.48 15.82 19.41
C ALA A 723 1.98 15.79 19.10
N VAL A 724 1.27 16.91 19.33
CA VAL A 724 -0.18 17.03 19.01
C VAL A 724 -0.43 16.83 17.52
N ASN A 725 0.39 17.44 16.67
CA ASN A 725 0.33 17.23 15.22
C ASN A 725 0.59 15.76 14.85
N GLY A 726 1.63 15.15 15.43
CA GLY A 726 1.96 13.74 15.21
C GLY A 726 0.82 12.78 15.61
N PHE A 727 0.18 12.98 16.77
CA PHE A 727 -0.96 12.16 17.19
C PHE A 727 -2.19 12.35 16.27
N ALA A 728 -2.45 13.58 15.81
CA ALA A 728 -3.50 13.84 14.84
C ALA A 728 -3.21 13.12 13.52
N SER A 729 -1.95 13.10 13.08
CA SER A 729 -1.50 12.39 11.87
C SER A 729 -1.70 10.88 11.97
N VAL A 730 -1.46 10.27 13.15
CA VAL A 730 -1.74 8.83 13.38
C VAL A 730 -3.20 8.49 13.11
N VAL A 731 -4.11 9.31 13.65
CA VAL A 731 -5.57 9.14 13.44
C VAL A 731 -5.93 9.35 11.97
N ALA A 732 -5.31 10.34 11.32
CA ALA A 732 -5.58 10.70 9.94
C ALA A 732 -5.24 9.59 8.95
N ALA A 733 -4.13 8.86 9.16
CA ALA A 733 -3.71 7.77 8.28
C ALA A 733 -4.78 6.65 8.20
N ALA A 734 -5.30 6.25 9.36
CA ALA A 734 -6.39 5.27 9.40
C ALA A 734 -7.72 5.85 8.91
N ALA A 735 -8.04 7.11 9.27
CA ALA A 735 -9.26 7.78 8.82
C ALA A 735 -9.31 7.96 7.31
N ALA A 736 -8.18 8.26 6.65
CA ALA A 736 -8.10 8.37 5.19
C ALA A 736 -8.48 7.07 4.50
N THR A 737 -7.97 5.92 5.01
CA THR A 737 -8.31 4.60 4.49
C THR A 737 -9.79 4.29 4.66
N VAL A 738 -10.36 4.56 5.85
CA VAL A 738 -11.80 4.36 6.11
C VAL A 738 -12.65 5.23 5.19
N LEU A 739 -12.31 6.51 5.04
CA LEU A 739 -13.02 7.43 4.15
C LEU A 739 -12.95 6.97 2.70
N ALA A 740 -11.76 6.61 2.20
CA ALA A 740 -11.60 6.12 0.83
C ALA A 740 -12.44 4.86 0.58
N LEU A 741 -12.41 3.92 1.54
CA LEU A 741 -13.14 2.65 1.47
C LEU A 741 -14.67 2.84 1.44
N GLU A 742 -15.20 3.76 2.26
CA GLU A 742 -16.65 3.94 2.40
C GLU A 742 -17.24 4.92 1.37
N VAL A 743 -16.58 6.05 1.14
CA VAL A 743 -17.15 7.15 0.35
C VAL A 743 -16.29 7.56 -0.87
N GLY A 744 -15.16 6.89 -1.12
CA GLY A 744 -14.29 7.13 -2.26
C GLY A 744 -13.25 8.25 -2.05
N PHE A 745 -12.34 8.37 -3.00
CA PHE A 745 -11.23 9.32 -2.95
C PHE A 745 -11.70 10.77 -3.11
N PHE A 746 -12.78 11.01 -3.83
CA PHE A 746 -13.35 12.34 -4.01
C PHE A 746 -13.69 13.00 -2.67
N VAL A 747 -14.49 12.31 -1.85
CA VAL A 747 -14.90 12.80 -0.53
C VAL A 747 -13.72 12.85 0.43
N ALA A 748 -12.82 11.88 0.39
CA ALA A 748 -11.60 11.89 1.20
C ALA A 748 -10.71 13.11 0.88
N THR A 749 -10.59 13.50 -0.41
CA THR A 749 -9.88 14.71 -0.82
C THR A 749 -10.53 15.98 -0.23
N LEU A 750 -11.86 16.07 -0.28
CA LEU A 750 -12.59 17.20 0.27
C LEU A 750 -12.47 17.27 1.81
N ALA A 751 -12.40 16.12 2.49
CA ALA A 751 -12.14 16.08 3.93
C ALA A 751 -10.75 16.65 4.28
N GLY A 752 -9.72 16.34 3.48
CA GLY A 752 -8.39 16.94 3.60
C GLY A 752 -8.41 18.47 3.38
N ALA A 753 -9.15 18.95 2.38
CA ALA A 753 -9.36 20.39 2.15
C ALA A 753 -10.08 21.05 3.34
N GLY A 754 -11.09 20.39 3.90
CA GLY A 754 -11.82 20.85 5.08
C GLY A 754 -10.92 21.02 6.31
N ALA A 755 -9.99 20.07 6.53
CA ALA A 755 -9.01 20.18 7.60
C ALA A 755 -8.09 21.41 7.41
N TYR A 756 -7.59 21.66 6.20
CA TYR A 756 -6.79 22.87 5.91
C TYR A 756 -7.61 24.15 6.01
N PHE A 757 -8.90 24.13 5.68
CA PHE A 757 -9.81 25.26 5.90
C PHE A 757 -9.96 25.57 7.41
N VAL A 758 -10.12 24.55 8.27
CA VAL A 758 -10.13 24.72 9.73
C VAL A 758 -8.80 25.32 10.20
N ALA A 759 -7.66 24.86 9.67
CA ALA A 759 -6.36 25.44 9.98
C ALA A 759 -6.27 26.91 9.55
N LEU A 760 -6.80 27.27 8.37
CA LEU A 760 -6.87 28.64 7.89
C LEU A 760 -7.65 29.52 8.87
N VAL A 761 -8.89 29.15 9.19
CA VAL A 761 -9.76 29.91 10.10
C VAL A 761 -9.11 30.10 11.46
N THR A 762 -8.63 29.00 12.07
CA THR A 762 -7.99 29.07 13.39
C THR A 762 -6.72 29.89 13.40
N SER A 763 -5.92 29.90 12.30
CA SER A 763 -4.71 30.69 12.16
C SER A 763 -4.94 32.21 12.14
N GLN A 764 -6.14 32.65 11.76
CA GLN A 764 -6.50 34.06 11.66
C GLN A 764 -7.20 34.61 12.91
N MET A 765 -7.51 33.77 13.90
CA MET A 765 -8.18 34.19 15.13
C MET A 765 -7.23 34.94 16.09
N ALA A 766 -7.76 35.85 16.90
CA ALA A 766 -7.03 36.71 17.83
C ALA A 766 -6.28 35.96 18.97
N SER A 767 -6.55 34.66 19.15
CA SER A 767 -5.82 33.82 20.13
C SER A 767 -4.31 33.68 19.87
N TRP A 768 -3.85 34.09 18.69
CA TRP A 768 -2.44 34.11 18.30
C TRP A 768 -1.73 35.45 18.57
N ASP A 769 -2.48 36.48 18.98
CA ASP A 769 -1.96 37.84 19.14
C ASP A 769 -1.84 38.22 20.65
N LYS A 770 -2.15 37.26 21.56
CA LYS A 770 -1.99 37.39 23.01
C LYS A 770 -0.65 36.90 23.50
#